data_95b24eeff8434f6b2a118114bb0be09c
#
_entry.id   95b24eeff8434f6b2a118114bb0be09c
#
_cell.length_a   1.000
_cell.length_b   1.000
_cell.length_c   1.000
_cell.angle_alpha   90.00
_cell.angle_beta   90.00
_cell.angle_gamma   90.00
#
_symmetry.space_group_name_H-M   'P 1'
#
loop_
_entity.id
_entity.type
_entity.pdbx_description
1 polymer ?
#
loop_
_entity_poly.entity_id
_entity_poly.type
_entity_poly.pdbx_seq_one_letter_code
_entity_poly.pdbx_strand_id
1 'polypeptide(L)'
;MLIKSVHIARFKLMRDVTIHFSVDPAKPLTVIRGENGSGKTTLLYAMLWGLYGMQGLTKVANVDTPRLTSTFCAPGVPVNVEVEIVFEHTDDLGTSSDYRLRRMVLETPMVDAPPRRGQDQVTLFRLTPEGDKPVNPAEAWIERLVPQRLSDLFFTNGDDIQKFISGRVHSHERQSKVHQAIRELLGIDQLTSSVADLKYVHGNIKRRVSAESGKDAEELENLCENLRRQITEQEVKRAHLESRQKSMEVQQHEWNRELNQLRGIGDLDELNMQINALKKRIEGCRNRVEAALADMRTAFKSQALSLALAATSIDEGRSKLEELADRRVIPNRSLKVLEDRLEDGECICGGDLRPGSVLRDHVQHLLDDQRENSEMVERLTELRYSARGLAVAAADSEDFAARREATLLAYTSARDDLARADVELKQAETKRSRIDDTRVRTLTDELAAVGKKIGDGVLELGRIEERISSLETQLAEREQELAKVTQKNKANRDLIIKRDVAEELRSLAERVQRRLEGEYVQMVSARLQDIFLSIVGAEPDAQLGVFRRVSITEKFDIVVESQHGTNLDTDYELNGASQRALTLAFIWSLMEVAGITAPRLIDTPLGMVSGGVKQRMVNTITHPPTGDQPPYQVILLLTRSEIMEVGELLNQHAGAFATISCSKDYPTDLVYEWPGEEPDVRACSCTHEQACRICARNIDNAHGLAFRDMEAAI
;
A
#
# COMPACT_ATOMS: atom_id res chain seq x y z
N MET A 1 -2.44 20.51 22.72
CA MET A 1 -3.88 20.87 22.89
C MET A 1 -4.72 19.65 22.58
N LEU A 2 -5.66 19.24 23.46
CA LEU A 2 -6.62 18.15 23.26
C LEU A 2 -8.03 18.70 23.45
N ILE A 3 -8.92 18.53 22.48
CA ILE A 3 -10.30 19.02 22.54
C ILE A 3 -11.13 18.02 23.34
N LYS A 4 -11.80 18.48 24.40
CA LYS A 4 -12.68 17.66 25.26
C LYS A 4 -14.10 17.63 24.74
N SER A 5 -14.62 18.78 24.36
CA SER A 5 -15.98 18.89 23.82
C SER A 5 -16.16 20.12 22.94
N VAL A 6 -17.17 20.08 22.10
CA VAL A 6 -17.69 21.23 21.36
C VAL A 6 -19.19 21.34 21.56
N HIS A 7 -19.66 22.53 21.89
CA HIS A 7 -21.07 22.89 21.89
C HIS A 7 -21.34 23.85 20.75
N ILE A 8 -22.36 23.59 19.95
CA ILE A 8 -22.69 24.33 18.73
C ILE A 8 -24.18 24.70 18.78
N ALA A 9 -24.47 25.98 18.78
CA ALA A 9 -25.83 26.46 18.80
C ALA A 9 -26.15 27.29 17.54
N ARG A 10 -27.19 26.89 16.82
CA ARG A 10 -27.78 27.59 15.67
C ARG A 10 -26.82 27.86 14.50
N PHE A 11 -25.84 26.99 14.32
CA PHE A 11 -24.86 27.11 13.30
C PHE A 11 -25.17 26.18 12.12
N LYS A 12 -25.43 26.72 10.95
CA LYS A 12 -25.77 25.98 9.70
C LYS A 12 -26.78 24.85 9.94
N LEU A 13 -26.39 23.58 9.83
CA LEU A 13 -27.29 22.45 10.05
C LEU A 13 -27.44 22.08 11.54
N MET A 14 -26.67 22.66 12.45
CA MET A 14 -26.68 22.31 13.86
C MET A 14 -27.56 23.30 14.65
N ARG A 15 -28.57 22.79 15.34
CA ARG A 15 -29.50 23.59 16.15
C ARG A 15 -28.95 23.83 17.55
N ASP A 16 -28.67 22.74 18.26
CA ASP A 16 -28.13 22.74 19.61
C ASP A 16 -27.51 21.36 19.87
N VAL A 17 -26.20 21.27 19.71
CA VAL A 17 -25.48 20.01 19.68
C VAL A 17 -24.24 20.11 20.53
N THR A 18 -24.04 19.13 21.42
CA THR A 18 -22.81 18.96 22.18
C THR A 18 -22.17 17.63 21.79
N ILE A 19 -20.90 17.66 21.47
CA ILE A 19 -20.11 16.47 21.09
C ILE A 19 -18.90 16.40 22.01
N HIS A 20 -18.67 15.22 22.61
CA HIS A 20 -17.49 14.93 23.41
C HIS A 20 -16.48 14.13 22.61
N PHE A 21 -15.20 14.41 22.83
CA PHE A 21 -14.08 13.76 22.13
C PHE A 21 -13.22 13.00 23.12
N SER A 22 -12.59 11.93 22.66
CA SER A 22 -11.64 11.18 23.47
C SER A 22 -10.38 12.00 23.74
N VAL A 23 -9.99 12.04 24.98
CA VAL A 23 -8.69 12.57 25.44
C VAL A 23 -7.84 11.47 26.07
N ASP A 24 -8.27 10.21 25.98
CA ASP A 24 -7.52 9.06 26.48
C ASP A 24 -6.29 8.81 25.61
N PRO A 25 -5.09 8.89 26.15
CA PRO A 25 -3.86 8.60 25.40
C PRO A 25 -3.80 7.17 24.85
N ALA A 26 -4.47 6.21 25.48
CA ALA A 26 -4.50 4.82 25.02
C ALA A 26 -5.48 4.61 23.88
N LYS A 27 -6.55 5.44 23.81
CA LYS A 27 -7.57 5.39 22.77
C LYS A 27 -7.86 6.81 22.23
N PRO A 28 -6.90 7.43 21.53
CA PRO A 28 -6.96 8.84 21.13
C PRO A 28 -7.94 9.14 19.99
N LEU A 29 -8.59 8.12 19.44
CA LEU A 29 -9.48 8.23 18.30
C LEU A 29 -10.90 8.54 18.75
N THR A 30 -11.51 9.55 18.14
CA THR A 30 -12.96 9.78 18.16
C THR A 30 -13.54 9.51 16.78
N VAL A 31 -14.56 8.70 16.70
CA VAL A 31 -15.30 8.46 15.46
C VAL A 31 -16.66 9.14 15.53
N ILE A 32 -16.91 10.04 14.58
CA ILE A 32 -18.22 10.67 14.41
C ILE A 32 -18.82 10.18 13.11
N ARG A 33 -19.86 9.40 13.25
CA ARG A 33 -20.59 8.84 12.14
C ARG A 33 -21.72 9.79 11.72
N GLY A 34 -21.90 9.95 10.42
CA GLY A 34 -23.02 10.67 9.86
C GLY A 34 -23.21 10.35 8.38
N GLU A 35 -24.47 10.29 7.94
CA GLU A 35 -24.79 10.12 6.53
C GLU A 35 -24.47 11.41 5.73
N ASN A 36 -24.51 11.32 4.41
CA ASN A 36 -24.31 12.52 3.58
C ASN A 36 -25.41 13.56 3.88
N GLY A 37 -24.99 14.80 4.09
CA GLY A 37 -25.90 15.88 4.45
C GLY A 37 -26.28 15.95 5.94
N SER A 38 -25.81 15.04 6.80
CA SER A 38 -26.11 15.05 8.25
C SER A 38 -25.41 16.16 9.04
N GLY A 39 -24.44 16.85 8.47
CA GLY A 39 -23.74 17.95 9.13
C GLY A 39 -22.28 17.65 9.54
N LYS A 40 -21.66 16.57 9.04
CA LYS A 40 -20.24 16.30 9.29
C LYS A 40 -19.34 17.49 8.92
N THR A 41 -19.42 17.96 7.71
CA THR A 41 -18.69 19.15 7.26
C THR A 41 -19.11 20.41 7.99
N THR A 42 -20.37 20.48 8.49
CA THR A 42 -20.82 21.58 9.36
C THR A 42 -20.06 21.58 10.68
N LEU A 43 -19.77 20.43 11.27
CA LEU A 43 -18.94 20.32 12.47
C LEU A 43 -17.52 20.87 12.20
N LEU A 44 -16.90 20.45 11.09
CA LEU A 44 -15.59 20.99 10.67
C LEU A 44 -15.64 22.52 10.57
N TYR A 45 -16.66 23.08 9.93
CA TYR A 45 -16.82 24.53 9.79
C TYR A 45 -17.09 25.23 11.14
N ALA A 46 -17.81 24.60 12.04
CA ALA A 46 -18.05 25.13 13.37
C ALA A 46 -16.75 25.21 14.19
N MET A 47 -15.90 24.17 14.09
CA MET A 47 -14.59 24.17 14.73
C MET A 47 -13.68 25.28 14.17
N LEU A 48 -13.62 25.43 12.85
CA LEU A 48 -12.83 26.47 12.19
C LEU A 48 -13.33 27.87 12.55
N TRP A 49 -14.66 28.06 12.57
CA TRP A 49 -15.22 29.35 12.98
C TRP A 49 -15.01 29.64 14.47
N GLY A 50 -15.18 28.64 15.33
CA GLY A 50 -14.93 28.78 16.77
C GLY A 50 -13.50 29.21 17.06
N LEU A 51 -12.52 28.63 16.40
CA LEU A 51 -11.11 28.92 16.59
C LEU A 51 -10.68 30.25 15.93
N TYR A 52 -11.03 30.45 14.65
CA TYR A 52 -10.45 31.52 13.82
C TYR A 52 -11.46 32.55 13.31
N GLY A 53 -12.74 32.42 13.68
CA GLY A 53 -13.79 33.33 13.20
C GLY A 53 -14.02 33.23 11.70
N MET A 54 -14.40 34.35 11.09
CA MET A 54 -14.70 34.37 9.65
C MET A 54 -13.53 34.05 8.76
N GLN A 55 -12.32 34.41 9.16
CA GLN A 55 -11.11 34.13 8.38
C GLN A 55 -10.88 32.64 8.18
N GLY A 56 -11.19 31.81 9.19
CA GLY A 56 -11.12 30.35 9.06
C GLY A 56 -12.14 29.76 8.10
N LEU A 57 -13.33 30.38 7.98
CA LEU A 57 -14.41 29.92 7.11
C LEU A 57 -14.27 30.36 5.65
N THR A 58 -13.89 31.61 5.39
CA THR A 58 -13.77 32.15 4.03
C THR A 58 -12.78 31.36 3.19
N LYS A 59 -11.69 30.93 3.82
CA LYS A 59 -10.65 30.13 3.17
C LYS A 59 -11.18 28.78 2.69
N VAL A 60 -11.97 28.08 3.51
CA VAL A 60 -12.46 26.72 3.23
C VAL A 60 -13.76 26.74 2.44
N ALA A 61 -14.66 27.68 2.73
CA ALA A 61 -15.94 27.79 2.04
C ALA A 61 -15.82 28.40 0.62
N ASN A 62 -14.70 29.01 0.30
CA ASN A 62 -14.45 29.75 -0.95
C ASN A 62 -15.55 30.78 -1.28
N VAL A 63 -16.09 31.43 -0.25
CA VAL A 63 -17.16 32.45 -0.31
C VAL A 63 -16.79 33.61 0.62
N ASP A 64 -16.84 34.82 0.12
CA ASP A 64 -16.42 36.03 0.85
C ASP A 64 -17.25 36.25 2.15
N THR A 65 -18.51 35.94 2.13
CA THR A 65 -19.42 36.11 3.28
C THR A 65 -20.29 34.88 3.50
N PRO A 66 -19.73 33.77 4.01
CA PRO A 66 -20.51 32.56 4.24
C PRO A 66 -21.55 32.81 5.34
N ARG A 67 -22.77 32.35 5.12
CA ARG A 67 -23.83 32.37 6.10
C ARG A 67 -23.51 31.42 7.25
N LEU A 68 -23.69 31.89 8.50
CA LEU A 68 -23.51 31.08 9.72
C LEU A 68 -24.80 30.45 10.18
N THR A 69 -25.89 31.24 10.16
CA THR A 69 -27.23 30.76 10.59
C THR A 69 -27.74 29.66 9.65
N SER A 70 -28.61 28.83 10.22
CA SER A 70 -29.31 27.79 9.47
C SER A 70 -30.23 28.38 8.40
N THR A 71 -30.38 27.62 7.29
CA THR A 71 -31.41 27.92 6.27
C THR A 71 -32.84 27.84 6.78
N PHE A 72 -33.04 27.17 7.91
CA PHE A 72 -34.38 27.09 8.59
C PHE A 72 -34.68 28.31 9.44
N CYS A 73 -33.72 29.21 9.67
CA CYS A 73 -33.98 30.47 10.37
C CYS A 73 -34.76 31.43 9.48
N ALA A 74 -35.82 32.03 10.05
CA ALA A 74 -36.63 33.00 9.31
C ALA A 74 -35.81 34.21 8.88
N PRO A 75 -35.90 34.63 7.62
CA PRO A 75 -35.22 35.84 7.15
C PRO A 75 -35.71 37.09 7.93
N GLY A 76 -34.78 38.00 8.18
CA GLY A 76 -35.02 39.25 8.91
C GLY A 76 -35.06 39.09 10.45
N VAL A 77 -35.02 37.88 10.99
CA VAL A 77 -34.96 37.65 12.43
C VAL A 77 -33.53 37.49 12.90
N PRO A 78 -33.05 38.30 13.87
CA PRO A 78 -31.70 38.13 14.41
C PRO A 78 -31.55 36.82 15.17
N VAL A 79 -30.49 36.06 14.89
CA VAL A 79 -30.19 34.78 15.53
C VAL A 79 -28.81 34.86 16.16
N ASN A 80 -28.71 34.47 17.42
CA ASN A 80 -27.42 34.35 18.09
C ASN A 80 -26.77 33.00 17.75
N VAL A 81 -25.72 33.03 16.97
CA VAL A 81 -24.91 31.84 16.61
C VAL A 81 -23.77 31.71 17.59
N GLU A 82 -23.55 30.49 18.10
CA GLU A 82 -22.56 30.25 19.13
C GLU A 82 -21.80 28.93 18.88
N VAL A 83 -20.50 28.98 19.15
CA VAL A 83 -19.62 27.79 19.24
C VAL A 83 -18.78 27.93 20.49
N GLU A 84 -18.82 26.90 21.34
CA GLU A 84 -17.99 26.79 22.53
C GLU A 84 -17.11 25.53 22.42
N ILE A 85 -15.80 25.68 22.61
CA ILE A 85 -14.82 24.60 22.53
C ILE A 85 -14.13 24.49 23.89
N VAL A 86 -14.26 23.34 24.53
CA VAL A 86 -13.53 23.02 25.77
C VAL A 86 -12.34 22.14 25.41
N PHE A 87 -11.16 22.53 25.84
CA PHE A 87 -9.92 21.81 25.51
C PHE A 87 -8.92 21.85 26.67
N GLU A 88 -8.05 20.87 26.69
CA GLU A 88 -6.90 20.77 27.59
C GLU A 88 -5.64 21.21 26.86
N HIS A 89 -4.80 21.97 27.55
CA HIS A 89 -3.50 22.34 27.06
C HIS A 89 -2.44 22.13 28.13
N THR A 90 -1.37 21.43 27.79
CA THR A 90 -0.18 21.25 28.63
C THR A 90 0.86 22.28 28.21
N ASP A 91 1.30 23.09 29.15
CA ASP A 91 2.34 24.11 28.91
C ASP A 91 3.74 23.50 28.79
N ASP A 92 4.73 24.34 28.45
CA ASP A 92 6.13 23.91 28.28
C ASP A 92 6.76 23.38 29.58
N LEU A 93 6.11 23.61 30.74
CA LEU A 93 6.50 23.13 32.06
C LEU A 93 5.83 21.80 32.43
N GLY A 94 4.99 21.24 31.52
CA GLY A 94 4.28 20.00 31.73
C GLY A 94 2.98 20.16 32.58
N THR A 95 2.53 21.39 32.86
CA THR A 95 1.29 21.63 33.61
C THR A 95 0.09 21.62 32.68
N SER A 96 -0.84 20.68 32.88
CA SER A 96 -2.08 20.59 32.12
C SER A 96 -3.16 21.47 32.73
N SER A 97 -3.90 22.17 31.89
CA SER A 97 -5.01 23.06 32.29
C SER A 97 -6.14 23.02 31.28
N ASP A 98 -7.35 23.14 31.76
CA ASP A 98 -8.55 23.19 30.94
C ASP A 98 -8.90 24.62 30.56
N TYR A 99 -9.34 24.79 29.32
CA TYR A 99 -9.73 26.06 28.74
C TYR A 99 -11.07 25.94 28.08
N ARG A 100 -11.84 27.06 28.11
CA ARG A 100 -13.12 27.22 27.42
C ARG A 100 -13.03 28.41 26.49
N LEU A 101 -13.04 28.16 25.18
CA LEU A 101 -13.17 29.16 24.14
C LEU A 101 -14.63 29.28 23.72
N ARG A 102 -15.17 30.45 23.74
CA ARG A 102 -16.56 30.72 23.30
C ARG A 102 -16.56 31.85 22.28
N ARG A 103 -17.14 31.58 21.11
CA ARG A 103 -17.35 32.59 20.07
C ARG A 103 -18.84 32.72 19.78
N MET A 104 -19.31 33.95 19.74
CA MET A 104 -20.70 34.28 19.49
C MET A 104 -20.82 35.41 18.50
N VAL A 105 -21.89 35.41 17.70
CA VAL A 105 -22.21 36.49 16.78
C VAL A 105 -23.72 36.56 16.58
N LEU A 106 -24.27 37.78 16.55
CA LEU A 106 -25.65 38.03 16.14
C LEU A 106 -25.70 38.16 14.62
N GLU A 107 -26.35 37.21 13.94
CA GLU A 107 -26.53 37.24 12.49
C GLU A 107 -28.02 37.32 12.13
N THR A 108 -28.35 38.19 11.20
CA THR A 108 -29.67 38.28 10.62
C THR A 108 -29.64 37.76 9.19
N PRO A 109 -30.24 36.57 8.94
CA PRO A 109 -30.33 36.03 7.58
C PRO A 109 -31.19 36.91 6.69
N MET A 110 -30.80 37.15 5.46
CA MET A 110 -31.52 37.96 4.50
C MET A 110 -31.99 37.13 3.31
N VAL A 111 -33.04 37.55 2.62
CA VAL A 111 -33.45 36.99 1.34
C VAL A 111 -32.66 37.69 0.24
N ASP A 112 -32.04 36.93 -0.65
CA ASP A 112 -31.31 37.43 -1.83
C ASP A 112 -30.20 38.48 -1.55
N ALA A 113 -29.72 38.56 -0.30
CA ALA A 113 -28.66 39.45 0.11
C ALA A 113 -27.71 38.76 1.12
N PRO A 114 -26.47 39.20 1.23
CA PRO A 114 -25.56 38.73 2.27
C PRO A 114 -26.17 38.93 3.66
N PRO A 115 -25.96 38.02 4.62
CA PRO A 115 -26.47 38.15 5.97
C PRO A 115 -25.89 39.41 6.64
N ARG A 116 -26.71 40.09 7.41
CA ARG A 116 -26.24 41.18 8.28
C ARG A 116 -25.69 40.62 9.57
N ARG A 117 -24.47 41.00 9.92
CA ARG A 117 -23.77 40.43 11.06
C ARG A 117 -23.24 41.50 11.98
N GLY A 118 -23.42 41.26 13.29
CA GLY A 118 -22.78 42.04 14.34
C GLY A 118 -21.28 41.73 14.45
N GLN A 119 -20.65 42.35 15.42
CA GLN A 119 -19.26 42.06 15.74
C GLN A 119 -19.13 40.71 16.44
N ASP A 120 -18.13 39.89 16.04
CA ASP A 120 -17.84 38.64 16.73
C ASP A 120 -17.38 38.91 18.17
N GLN A 121 -17.95 38.18 19.12
CA GLN A 121 -17.53 38.19 20.52
C GLN A 121 -16.79 36.90 20.82
N VAL A 122 -15.49 37.00 21.11
CA VAL A 122 -14.66 35.87 21.48
C VAL A 122 -14.18 36.01 22.92
N THR A 123 -14.33 34.95 23.70
CA THR A 123 -13.88 34.88 25.09
C THR A 123 -13.15 33.57 25.33
N LEU A 124 -12.04 33.65 26.05
CA LEU A 124 -11.26 32.47 26.46
C LEU A 124 -11.12 32.51 27.98
N PHE A 125 -11.45 31.41 28.62
CA PHE A 125 -11.31 31.22 30.07
C PHE A 125 -10.41 30.02 30.35
N ARG A 126 -9.54 30.16 31.32
CA ARG A 126 -8.87 29.03 31.96
C ARG A 126 -9.76 28.56 33.09
N LEU A 127 -10.14 27.29 33.05
CA LEU A 127 -10.99 26.66 34.05
C LEU A 127 -10.14 26.27 35.26
N THR A 128 -10.50 26.78 36.44
CA THR A 128 -9.81 26.44 37.68
C THR A 128 -10.82 26.09 38.75
N PRO A 129 -10.45 25.28 39.76
CA PRO A 129 -11.36 24.95 40.88
C PRO A 129 -11.90 26.19 41.64
N GLU A 130 -11.16 27.31 41.56
CA GLU A 130 -11.48 28.58 42.23
C GLU A 130 -12.39 29.48 41.37
N GLY A 131 -12.73 29.07 40.14
CA GLY A 131 -13.51 29.80 39.15
C GLY A 131 -12.77 30.07 37.84
N ASP A 132 -13.50 30.49 36.81
CA ASP A 132 -13.02 30.72 35.48
C ASP A 132 -12.19 32.00 35.40
N LYS A 133 -10.94 31.92 34.96
CA LYS A 133 -10.05 33.08 34.82
C LYS A 133 -9.95 33.50 33.33
N PRO A 134 -10.28 34.77 32.98
CA PRO A 134 -10.23 35.23 31.61
C PRO A 134 -8.78 35.28 31.08
N VAL A 135 -8.58 34.84 29.84
CA VAL A 135 -7.30 34.92 29.13
C VAL A 135 -7.42 35.91 27.97
N ASN A 136 -6.62 36.95 28.00
CA ASN A 136 -6.64 38.01 27.00
C ASN A 136 -5.26 38.33 26.47
N PRO A 137 -5.11 38.58 25.13
CA PRO A 137 -6.14 38.49 24.09
C PRO A 137 -6.41 37.05 23.68
N ALA A 138 -7.69 36.63 23.60
CA ALA A 138 -8.09 35.26 23.30
C ALA A 138 -7.59 34.78 21.93
N GLU A 139 -7.76 35.59 20.88
CA GLU A 139 -7.36 35.22 19.50
C GLU A 139 -5.84 35.03 19.36
N ALA A 140 -5.04 35.91 19.94
CA ALA A 140 -3.58 35.78 19.89
C ALA A 140 -3.09 34.53 20.65
N TRP A 141 -3.79 34.15 21.71
CA TRP A 141 -3.46 32.95 22.47
C TRP A 141 -3.78 31.66 21.67
N ILE A 142 -4.95 31.62 21.00
CA ILE A 142 -5.32 30.52 20.12
C ILE A 142 -4.38 30.42 18.92
N GLU A 143 -4.05 31.57 18.29
CA GLU A 143 -3.10 31.62 17.17
C GLU A 143 -1.72 31.05 17.54
N ARG A 144 -1.30 31.23 18.79
CA ARG A 144 -0.03 30.65 19.28
C ARG A 144 -0.12 29.12 19.42
N LEU A 145 -1.27 28.56 19.84
CA LEU A 145 -1.45 27.12 20.05
C LEU A 145 -1.69 26.37 18.74
N VAL A 146 -2.59 26.90 17.93
CA VAL A 146 -3.00 26.31 16.65
C VAL A 146 -3.06 27.45 15.61
N PRO A 147 -1.94 27.72 14.93
CA PRO A 147 -1.89 28.81 13.96
C PRO A 147 -2.89 28.63 12.83
N GLN A 148 -3.67 29.68 12.52
CA GLN A 148 -4.69 29.65 11.47
C GLN A 148 -4.14 29.26 10.10
N ARG A 149 -2.94 29.68 9.77
CA ARG A 149 -2.27 29.34 8.51
C ARG A 149 -2.03 27.85 8.32
N LEU A 150 -2.00 27.08 9.43
CA LEU A 150 -1.85 25.64 9.45
C LEU A 150 -3.19 24.92 9.61
N SER A 151 -4.31 25.62 9.61
CA SER A 151 -5.64 25.05 9.81
C SER A 151 -5.95 23.90 8.83
N ASP A 152 -5.49 24.00 7.58
CA ASP A 152 -5.71 22.98 6.55
C ASP A 152 -5.03 21.64 6.85
N LEU A 153 -4.03 21.64 7.75
CA LEU A 153 -3.34 20.44 8.19
C LEU A 153 -4.04 19.78 9.39
N PHE A 154 -4.66 20.60 10.26
CA PHE A 154 -5.34 20.11 11.45
C PHE A 154 -6.82 19.82 11.22
N PHE A 155 -7.44 20.57 10.32
CA PHE A 155 -8.87 20.49 10.00
C PHE A 155 -9.04 20.25 8.51
N THR A 156 -8.96 18.97 8.12
CA THR A 156 -8.87 18.59 6.73
C THR A 156 -10.21 18.06 6.21
N ASN A 157 -10.65 18.59 5.07
CA ASN A 157 -11.76 18.01 4.32
C ASN A 157 -11.21 16.96 3.35
N GLY A 158 -11.78 15.77 3.35
CA GLY A 158 -11.33 14.65 2.51
C GLY A 158 -11.31 14.94 1.01
N ASP A 159 -12.21 15.79 0.54
CA ASP A 159 -12.24 16.20 -0.86
C ASP A 159 -11.13 17.22 -1.20
N ASP A 160 -10.68 17.99 -0.21
CA ASP A 160 -9.60 18.95 -0.36
C ASP A 160 -8.22 18.31 -0.11
N ILE A 161 -8.17 17.15 0.56
CA ILE A 161 -6.95 16.35 0.72
C ILE A 161 -6.30 16.10 -0.64
N GLN A 162 -7.06 15.71 -1.65
CA GLN A 162 -6.53 15.49 -2.99
C GLN A 162 -5.95 16.77 -3.62
N LYS A 163 -6.54 17.92 -3.36
CA LYS A 163 -6.11 19.21 -3.95
C LYS A 163 -4.85 19.77 -3.33
N PHE A 164 -4.42 19.27 -2.19
CA PHE A 164 -3.21 19.77 -1.53
C PHE A 164 -1.92 19.41 -2.27
N ILE A 165 -1.82 18.15 -2.73
CA ILE A 165 -0.65 17.64 -3.47
C ILE A 165 -0.97 17.37 -4.93
N SER A 166 -2.17 16.84 -5.22
CA SER A 166 -2.63 16.47 -6.54
C SER A 166 -3.89 17.26 -6.90
N GLY A 167 -3.75 18.37 -7.45
CA GLY A 167 -4.82 19.09 -8.11
C GLY A 167 -4.27 19.55 -9.45
N ARG A 168 -5.09 19.83 -10.46
CA ARG A 168 -4.69 20.47 -11.74
C ARG A 168 -4.03 21.86 -11.52
N VAL A 169 -3.25 21.95 -10.46
CA VAL A 169 -2.53 23.11 -9.99
C VAL A 169 -1.15 23.03 -10.65
N HIS A 170 -0.70 24.10 -11.27
CA HIS A 170 0.63 24.18 -11.85
C HIS A 170 1.71 23.75 -10.84
N SER A 171 2.73 23.03 -11.28
CA SER A 171 3.81 22.50 -10.44
C SER A 171 4.41 23.53 -9.47
N HIS A 172 4.50 24.79 -9.87
CA HIS A 172 4.96 25.90 -9.03
C HIS A 172 4.07 26.18 -7.81
N GLU A 173 2.76 26.03 -7.94
CA GLU A 173 1.81 26.29 -6.84
C GLU A 173 1.85 25.20 -5.79
N ARG A 174 2.04 23.94 -6.23
CA ARG A 174 2.25 22.78 -5.36
C ARG A 174 3.56 22.91 -4.58
N GLN A 175 4.67 23.20 -5.27
CA GLN A 175 5.96 23.44 -4.65
C GLN A 175 5.87 24.56 -3.60
N SER A 176 5.15 25.64 -3.91
CA SER A 176 4.93 26.75 -2.98
C SER A 176 4.16 26.32 -1.73
N LYS A 177 3.11 25.52 -1.86
CA LYS A 177 2.33 25.01 -0.72
C LYS A 177 3.15 24.06 0.16
N VAL A 178 3.90 23.13 -0.44
CA VAL A 178 4.78 22.21 0.29
C VAL A 178 5.87 22.98 1.03
N HIS A 179 6.52 23.91 0.35
CA HIS A 179 7.54 24.79 0.94
C HIS A 179 6.98 25.62 2.10
N GLN A 180 5.82 26.23 1.90
CA GLN A 180 5.15 27.02 2.93
C GLN A 180 4.79 26.15 4.14
N ALA A 181 4.21 24.97 3.94
CA ALA A 181 3.84 24.06 5.02
C ALA A 181 5.06 23.63 5.86
N ILE A 182 6.17 23.27 5.19
CA ILE A 182 7.42 22.91 5.87
C ILE A 182 7.95 24.07 6.70
N ARG A 183 8.04 25.27 6.14
CA ARG A 183 8.59 26.45 6.82
C ARG A 183 7.75 26.90 8.01
N GLU A 184 6.42 26.92 7.81
CA GLU A 184 5.49 27.37 8.85
C GLU A 184 5.46 26.42 10.04
N LEU A 185 5.34 25.10 9.77
CA LEU A 185 5.29 24.10 10.84
C LEU A 185 6.59 24.02 11.65
N LEU A 186 7.71 24.19 10.98
CA LEU A 186 9.02 24.04 11.61
C LEU A 186 9.57 25.36 12.18
N GLY A 187 8.77 26.43 12.17
CA GLY A 187 9.13 27.74 12.75
C GLY A 187 10.24 28.47 12.02
N ILE A 188 10.56 28.08 10.78
CA ILE A 188 11.64 28.70 9.97
C ILE A 188 11.33 30.15 9.61
N ASP A 189 10.05 30.52 9.59
CA ASP A 189 9.61 31.89 9.27
C ASP A 189 10.11 32.92 10.29
N GLN A 190 10.27 32.54 11.56
CA GLN A 190 10.85 33.42 12.57
C GLN A 190 12.30 33.73 12.26
N LEU A 191 13.08 32.73 11.79
CA LEU A 191 14.46 32.93 11.34
C LEU A 191 14.51 33.82 10.09
N THR A 192 13.58 33.64 9.16
CA THR A 192 13.48 34.46 7.94
C THR A 192 13.23 35.93 8.28
N SER A 193 12.32 36.20 9.22
CA SER A 193 12.04 37.54 9.72
C SER A 193 13.26 38.11 10.42
N SER A 194 13.94 37.33 11.25
CA SER A 194 15.18 37.75 11.93
C SER A 194 16.30 38.10 10.94
N VAL A 195 16.45 37.35 9.85
CA VAL A 195 17.40 37.65 8.76
C VAL A 195 17.05 38.98 8.07
N ALA A 196 15.77 39.23 7.81
CA ALA A 196 15.30 40.49 7.21
C ALA A 196 15.56 41.70 8.13
N ASP A 197 15.29 41.53 9.44
CA ASP A 197 15.55 42.57 10.43
C ASP A 197 17.05 42.87 10.56
N LEU A 198 17.90 41.85 10.62
CA LEU A 198 19.34 41.99 10.65
C LEU A 198 19.87 42.66 9.38
N LYS A 199 19.32 42.34 8.21
CA LYS A 199 19.64 43.01 6.94
C LYS A 199 19.29 44.51 6.98
N TYR A 200 18.13 44.84 7.54
CA TYR A 200 17.71 46.24 7.72
C TYR A 200 18.64 46.98 8.69
N VAL A 201 18.96 46.39 9.84
CA VAL A 201 19.87 46.97 10.84
C VAL A 201 21.26 47.16 10.26
N HIS A 202 21.84 46.15 9.59
CA HIS A 202 23.12 46.25 8.90
C HIS A 202 23.13 47.38 7.87
N GLY A 203 22.10 47.47 7.01
CA GLY A 203 21.99 48.53 5.99
C GLY A 203 21.90 49.95 6.58
N ASN A 204 21.26 50.12 7.74
CA ASN A 204 21.18 51.39 8.45
C ASN A 204 22.54 51.78 9.07
N ILE A 205 23.23 50.84 9.72
CA ILE A 205 24.56 51.10 10.29
C ILE A 205 25.56 51.41 9.16
N LYS A 206 25.52 50.68 8.05
CA LYS A 206 26.37 50.89 6.89
C LYS A 206 26.22 52.33 6.35
N ARG A 207 24.97 52.82 6.17
CA ARG A 207 24.73 54.21 5.72
C ARG A 207 25.30 55.26 6.66
N ARG A 208 25.27 55.00 7.98
CA ARG A 208 25.85 55.90 8.98
C ARG A 208 27.38 55.90 8.95
N VAL A 209 28.00 54.74 8.78
CA VAL A 209 29.45 54.59 8.63
C VAL A 209 29.95 55.34 7.38
N SER A 210 29.27 55.13 6.24
CA SER A 210 29.65 55.80 4.97
C SER A 210 29.52 57.32 5.03
N ALA A 211 28.55 57.87 5.78
CA ALA A 211 28.38 59.29 5.95
C ALA A 211 29.52 59.98 6.78
N GLU A 212 30.16 59.18 7.65
CA GLU A 212 31.22 59.64 8.56
C GLU A 212 32.65 59.28 8.10
N SER A 213 32.79 58.39 7.10
CA SER A 213 34.07 57.90 6.56
C SER A 213 34.49 58.69 5.30
N GLY A 214 35.75 58.92 5.11
CA GLY A 214 36.27 59.52 3.88
C GLY A 214 36.15 58.54 2.70
N LYS A 215 36.25 59.09 1.45
CA LYS A 215 36.07 58.28 0.22
C LYS A 215 36.98 57.08 0.13
N ASP A 216 38.19 57.10 0.61
CA ASP A 216 39.16 56.00 0.57
C ASP A 216 38.69 54.79 1.45
N ALA A 217 38.07 55.10 2.60
CA ALA A 217 37.49 54.06 3.46
C ALA A 217 36.25 53.43 2.84
N GLU A 218 35.42 54.20 2.13
CA GLU A 218 34.23 53.71 1.41
C GLU A 218 34.61 52.79 0.25
N GLU A 219 35.68 53.08 -0.50
CA GLU A 219 36.15 52.21 -1.60
C GLU A 219 36.70 50.87 -1.06
N LEU A 220 37.51 50.90 0.01
CA LEU A 220 38.05 49.71 0.64
C LEU A 220 36.93 48.85 1.25
N GLU A 221 35.92 49.48 1.82
CA GLU A 221 34.74 48.79 2.37
C GLU A 221 33.94 48.08 1.30
N ASN A 222 33.68 48.74 0.17
CA ASN A 222 33.00 48.14 -0.96
C ASN A 222 33.78 46.96 -1.55
N LEU A 223 35.13 47.01 -1.56
CA LEU A 223 36.00 45.93 -1.94
C LEU A 223 35.88 44.72 -0.97
N CYS A 224 35.92 44.95 0.34
CA CYS A 224 35.75 43.91 1.36
C CYS A 224 34.38 43.27 1.26
N GLU A 225 33.30 44.05 1.06
CA GLU A 225 31.96 43.55 0.88
C GLU A 225 31.81 42.67 -0.38
N ASN A 226 32.44 43.10 -1.47
CA ASN A 226 32.44 42.27 -2.70
C ASN A 226 33.17 40.94 -2.50
N LEU A 227 34.31 40.95 -1.80
CA LEU A 227 35.05 39.72 -1.48
C LEU A 227 34.23 38.81 -0.56
N ARG A 228 33.59 39.33 0.50
CA ARG A 228 32.69 38.57 1.39
C ARG A 228 31.53 37.96 0.62
N ARG A 229 30.91 38.71 -0.31
CA ARG A 229 29.85 38.18 -1.17
C ARG A 229 30.36 37.06 -2.04
N GLN A 230 31.54 37.18 -2.65
CA GLN A 230 32.14 36.10 -3.45
C GLN A 230 32.44 34.86 -2.60
N ILE A 231 32.95 35.02 -1.38
CA ILE A 231 33.15 33.88 -0.44
C ILE A 231 31.81 33.19 -0.16
N THR A 232 30.79 33.97 0.21
CA THR A 232 29.46 33.42 0.48
C THR A 232 28.88 32.69 -0.73
N GLU A 233 29.03 33.20 -1.94
CA GLU A 233 28.60 32.53 -3.17
C GLU A 233 29.33 31.18 -3.38
N GLN A 234 30.63 31.13 -3.08
CA GLN A 234 31.40 29.86 -3.17
C GLN A 234 31.03 28.89 -2.05
N GLU A 235 30.81 29.38 -0.82
CA GLU A 235 30.32 28.55 0.29
C GLU A 235 28.96 27.92 -0.01
N VAL A 236 28.04 28.67 -0.62
CA VAL A 236 26.74 28.15 -1.08
C VAL A 236 26.92 27.03 -2.11
N LYS A 237 27.81 27.25 -3.08
CA LYS A 237 28.13 26.22 -4.09
C LYS A 237 28.75 25.00 -3.44
N ARG A 238 29.65 25.15 -2.48
CA ARG A 238 30.25 24.07 -1.72
C ARG A 238 29.19 23.26 -0.97
N ALA A 239 28.36 23.94 -0.20
CA ALA A 239 27.28 23.27 0.56
C ALA A 239 26.30 22.51 -0.34
N HIS A 240 25.96 23.09 -1.50
CA HIS A 240 25.12 22.42 -2.50
C HIS A 240 25.78 21.17 -3.08
N LEU A 241 27.08 21.25 -3.41
CA LEU A 241 27.83 20.10 -3.94
C LEU A 241 28.02 19.00 -2.88
N GLU A 242 28.32 19.37 -1.63
CA GLU A 242 28.43 18.45 -0.49
C GLU A 242 27.11 17.71 -0.25
N SER A 243 25.98 18.42 -0.25
CA SER A 243 24.65 17.83 -0.11
C SER A 243 24.34 16.87 -1.26
N ARG A 244 24.65 17.28 -2.50
CA ARG A 244 24.47 16.44 -3.68
C ARG A 244 25.37 15.19 -3.66
N GLN A 245 26.63 15.35 -3.23
CA GLN A 245 27.55 14.23 -3.09
C GLN A 245 27.03 13.23 -2.06
N LYS A 246 26.59 13.70 -0.89
CA LYS A 246 26.02 12.87 0.17
C LYS A 246 24.80 12.10 -0.29
N SER A 247 23.91 12.74 -1.07
CA SER A 247 22.76 12.06 -1.65
C SER A 247 23.15 10.98 -2.66
N MET A 248 24.19 11.25 -3.47
CA MET A 248 24.71 10.25 -4.43
C MET A 248 25.42 9.08 -3.75
N GLU A 249 26.13 9.33 -2.65
CA GLU A 249 26.75 8.28 -1.82
C GLU A 249 25.69 7.36 -1.17
N VAL A 250 24.61 7.93 -0.62
CA VAL A 250 23.49 7.15 -0.11
C VAL A 250 22.86 6.31 -1.21
N GLN A 251 22.60 6.91 -2.36
CA GLN A 251 22.06 6.21 -3.53
C GLN A 251 22.99 5.08 -4.03
N GLN A 252 24.30 5.33 -4.04
CA GLN A 252 25.30 4.32 -4.38
C GLN A 252 25.26 3.14 -3.39
N HIS A 253 25.12 3.42 -2.09
CA HIS A 253 25.00 2.39 -1.06
C HIS A 253 23.71 1.57 -1.20
N GLU A 254 22.58 2.21 -1.50
CA GLU A 254 21.31 1.54 -1.74
C GLU A 254 21.39 0.62 -2.97
N TRP A 255 21.91 1.13 -4.08
CA TRP A 255 22.07 0.35 -5.30
C TRP A 255 23.06 -0.80 -5.15
N ASN A 256 24.14 -0.62 -4.39
CA ASN A 256 25.07 -1.70 -4.06
C ASN A 256 24.39 -2.79 -3.20
N ARG A 257 23.53 -2.41 -2.25
CA ARG A 257 22.73 -3.37 -1.47
C ARG A 257 21.77 -4.14 -2.36
N GLU A 258 21.03 -3.43 -3.23
CA GLU A 258 20.12 -4.06 -4.19
C GLU A 258 20.85 -5.02 -5.13
N LEU A 259 21.98 -4.60 -5.69
CA LEU A 259 22.81 -5.44 -6.55
C LEU A 259 23.34 -6.69 -5.81
N ASN A 260 23.76 -6.54 -4.55
CA ASN A 260 24.22 -7.66 -3.73
C ASN A 260 23.08 -8.61 -3.36
N GLN A 261 21.86 -8.11 -3.13
CA GLN A 261 20.67 -8.94 -2.92
C GLN A 261 20.32 -9.73 -4.18
N LEU A 262 20.34 -9.09 -5.35
CA LEU A 262 20.11 -9.76 -6.64
C LEU A 262 21.18 -10.83 -6.93
N ARG A 263 22.45 -10.55 -6.65
CA ARG A 263 23.56 -11.52 -6.75
C ARG A 263 23.48 -12.63 -5.70
N GLY A 264 22.97 -12.34 -4.51
CA GLY A 264 22.75 -13.34 -3.44
C GLY A 264 21.68 -14.38 -3.76
N ILE A 265 20.83 -14.14 -4.77
CA ILE A 265 19.82 -15.11 -5.26
C ILE A 265 20.46 -16.17 -6.19
N GLY A 266 21.64 -15.93 -6.75
CA GLY A 266 22.43 -16.82 -7.60
C GLY A 266 23.05 -16.11 -8.81
N ASP A 267 24.07 -16.74 -9.39
CA ASP A 267 24.64 -16.28 -10.64
C ASP A 267 23.65 -16.56 -11.79
N LEU A 268 23.28 -15.54 -12.54
CA LEU A 268 22.27 -15.59 -13.59
C LEU A 268 22.66 -16.57 -14.71
N ASP A 269 23.95 -16.64 -15.05
CA ASP A 269 24.45 -17.55 -16.07
C ASP A 269 24.40 -19.00 -15.59
N GLU A 270 24.69 -19.23 -14.31
CA GLU A 270 24.61 -20.56 -13.72
C GLU A 270 23.14 -21.04 -13.64
N LEU A 271 22.21 -20.18 -13.24
CA LEU A 271 20.77 -20.46 -13.23
C LEU A 271 20.24 -20.74 -14.65
N ASN A 272 20.65 -19.98 -15.65
CA ASN A 272 20.26 -20.23 -17.04
C ASN A 272 20.81 -21.58 -17.56
N MET A 273 22.05 -21.95 -17.22
CA MET A 273 22.59 -23.26 -17.53
C MET A 273 21.81 -24.37 -16.82
N GLN A 274 21.49 -24.23 -15.56
CA GLN A 274 20.65 -25.17 -14.80
C GLN A 274 19.27 -25.35 -15.43
N ILE A 275 18.59 -24.26 -15.78
CA ILE A 275 17.27 -24.29 -16.43
C ILE A 275 17.36 -25.04 -17.78
N ASN A 276 18.36 -24.76 -18.60
CA ASN A 276 18.53 -25.42 -19.88
C ASN A 276 18.83 -26.92 -19.71
N ALA A 277 19.65 -27.29 -18.72
CA ALA A 277 19.91 -28.67 -18.38
C ALA A 277 18.67 -29.44 -17.92
N LEU A 278 17.86 -28.78 -17.05
CA LEU A 278 16.59 -29.31 -16.57
C LEU A 278 15.57 -29.47 -17.70
N LYS A 279 15.48 -28.52 -18.64
CA LYS A 279 14.61 -28.63 -19.82
C LYS A 279 14.96 -29.83 -20.68
N LYS A 280 16.25 -30.06 -20.94
CA LYS A 280 16.74 -31.25 -21.66
C LYS A 280 16.42 -32.54 -20.90
N ARG A 281 16.59 -32.55 -19.56
CA ARG A 281 16.24 -33.68 -18.71
C ARG A 281 14.76 -34.00 -18.75
N ILE A 282 13.87 -32.98 -18.71
CA ILE A 282 12.44 -33.11 -18.84
C ILE A 282 12.04 -33.72 -20.18
N GLU A 283 12.65 -33.27 -21.28
CA GLU A 283 12.43 -33.81 -22.61
C GLU A 283 12.84 -35.32 -22.66
N GLY A 284 13.98 -35.66 -22.10
CA GLY A 284 14.38 -37.04 -21.94
C GLY A 284 13.45 -37.89 -21.07
N CYS A 285 12.91 -37.30 -19.99
CA CYS A 285 11.91 -37.97 -19.16
C CYS A 285 10.57 -38.15 -19.89
N ARG A 286 10.12 -37.17 -20.66
CA ARG A 286 8.89 -37.27 -21.48
C ARG A 286 9.02 -38.38 -22.50
N ASN A 287 10.14 -38.46 -23.20
CA ASN A 287 10.38 -39.54 -24.16
C ASN A 287 10.35 -40.92 -23.49
N ARG A 288 10.91 -41.06 -22.27
CA ARG A 288 10.81 -42.32 -21.48
C ARG A 288 9.40 -42.64 -21.06
N VAL A 289 8.58 -41.65 -20.67
CA VAL A 289 7.17 -41.84 -20.35
C VAL A 289 6.40 -42.29 -21.59
N GLU A 290 6.61 -41.66 -22.73
CA GLU A 290 5.96 -42.08 -23.99
C GLU A 290 6.37 -43.48 -24.44
N ALA A 291 7.64 -43.83 -24.34
CA ALA A 291 8.13 -45.17 -24.63
C ALA A 291 7.49 -46.21 -23.69
N ALA A 292 7.48 -45.95 -22.37
CA ALA A 292 6.85 -46.85 -21.40
C ALA A 292 5.33 -46.97 -21.61
N LEU A 293 4.65 -45.91 -22.02
CA LEU A 293 3.24 -45.94 -22.42
C LEU A 293 3.03 -46.78 -23.71
N ALA A 294 3.93 -46.65 -24.69
CA ALA A 294 3.83 -47.42 -25.91
C ALA A 294 4.03 -48.94 -25.63
N ASP A 295 5.02 -49.26 -24.79
CA ASP A 295 5.27 -50.66 -24.35
C ASP A 295 4.09 -51.20 -23.57
N MET A 296 3.52 -50.41 -22.68
CA MET A 296 2.31 -50.78 -21.92
C MET A 296 1.10 -50.98 -22.84
N ARG A 297 0.88 -50.09 -23.81
CA ARG A 297 -0.18 -50.27 -24.84
C ARG A 297 0.02 -51.51 -25.65
N THR A 298 1.24 -51.82 -26.01
CA THR A 298 1.58 -53.03 -26.78
C THR A 298 1.31 -54.27 -25.94
N ALA A 299 1.72 -54.30 -24.69
CA ALA A 299 1.44 -55.39 -23.77
C ALA A 299 -0.09 -55.64 -23.59
N PHE A 300 -0.87 -54.56 -23.43
CA PHE A 300 -2.35 -54.70 -23.27
C PHE A 300 -3.09 -54.98 -24.58
N LYS A 301 -2.54 -54.69 -25.76
CA LYS A 301 -3.15 -55.01 -27.05
C LYS A 301 -2.81 -56.44 -27.51
N SER A 302 -1.86 -57.11 -26.89
CA SER A 302 -1.49 -58.49 -27.20
C SER A 302 -2.57 -59.45 -26.77
N GLN A 303 -2.74 -60.57 -27.50
CA GLN A 303 -3.65 -61.65 -27.07
C GLN A 303 -3.29 -62.27 -25.71
N ALA A 304 -2.07 -62.01 -25.23
CA ALA A 304 -1.59 -62.54 -23.96
C ALA A 304 -2.45 -62.11 -22.76
N LEU A 305 -3.06 -60.89 -22.78
CA LEU A 305 -3.96 -60.43 -21.71
C LEU A 305 -5.25 -61.27 -21.67
N SER A 306 -5.88 -61.50 -22.81
CA SER A 306 -7.12 -62.30 -22.88
C SER A 306 -6.87 -63.77 -22.54
N LEU A 307 -5.72 -64.30 -22.98
CA LEU A 307 -5.31 -65.64 -22.64
C LEU A 307 -4.98 -65.79 -21.15
N ALA A 308 -4.28 -64.87 -20.56
CA ALA A 308 -3.95 -64.89 -19.13
C ALA A 308 -5.22 -64.77 -18.25
N LEU A 309 -6.22 -63.93 -18.65
CA LEU A 309 -7.50 -63.82 -17.95
C LEU A 309 -8.37 -65.07 -18.10
N ALA A 310 -8.28 -65.76 -19.23
CA ALA A 310 -9.07 -66.98 -19.53
C ALA A 310 -8.32 -68.30 -19.18
N ALA A 311 -7.09 -68.23 -18.71
CA ALA A 311 -6.22 -69.40 -18.50
C ALA A 311 -6.87 -70.51 -17.65
N THR A 312 -7.46 -70.15 -16.54
CA THR A 312 -8.16 -71.09 -15.67
C THR A 312 -9.35 -71.75 -16.37
N SER A 313 -10.18 -70.98 -17.06
CA SER A 313 -11.31 -71.46 -17.82
C SER A 313 -10.91 -72.29 -19.02
N ILE A 314 -9.76 -71.94 -19.67
CA ILE A 314 -9.19 -72.71 -20.77
C ILE A 314 -8.72 -74.08 -20.23
N ASP A 315 -8.04 -74.12 -19.11
CA ASP A 315 -7.53 -75.37 -18.53
C ASP A 315 -8.62 -76.24 -17.99
N GLU A 316 -9.62 -75.69 -17.33
CA GLU A 316 -10.84 -76.44 -16.92
C GLU A 316 -11.58 -77.01 -18.14
N GLY A 317 -11.76 -76.17 -19.19
CA GLY A 317 -12.39 -76.59 -20.43
C GLY A 317 -11.63 -77.73 -21.12
N ARG A 318 -10.27 -77.55 -21.23
CA ARG A 318 -9.40 -78.60 -21.77
C ARG A 318 -9.49 -79.87 -20.97
N SER A 319 -9.37 -79.81 -19.66
CA SER A 319 -9.45 -81.01 -18.77
C SER A 319 -10.76 -81.74 -18.94
N LYS A 320 -11.86 -81.01 -19.07
CA LYS A 320 -13.19 -81.59 -19.28
C LYS A 320 -13.35 -82.26 -20.64
N LEU A 321 -12.80 -81.67 -21.69
CA LEU A 321 -12.79 -82.21 -23.03
C LEU A 321 -11.85 -83.44 -23.14
N GLU A 322 -10.72 -83.45 -22.42
CA GLU A 322 -9.90 -84.67 -22.33
C GLU A 322 -10.61 -85.81 -21.55
N GLU A 323 -11.30 -85.48 -20.43
CA GLU A 323 -12.09 -86.44 -19.69
C GLU A 323 -13.18 -87.10 -20.59
N LEU A 324 -13.87 -86.27 -21.41
CA LEU A 324 -14.84 -86.77 -22.38
C LEU A 324 -14.22 -87.64 -23.47
N ALA A 325 -12.98 -87.33 -23.90
CA ALA A 325 -12.24 -88.12 -24.83
C ALA A 325 -11.80 -89.47 -24.23
N ASP A 326 -11.32 -89.46 -22.99
CA ASP A 326 -10.95 -90.70 -22.27
C ASP A 326 -12.15 -91.60 -22.01
N ARG A 327 -13.34 -91.04 -21.77
CA ARG A 327 -14.64 -91.75 -21.67
C ARG A 327 -15.17 -92.22 -23.04
N ARG A 328 -14.45 -91.95 -24.14
CA ARG A 328 -14.85 -92.29 -25.54
C ARG A 328 -16.12 -91.55 -26.01
N VAL A 329 -16.56 -90.50 -25.36
CA VAL A 329 -17.61 -89.60 -25.83
C VAL A 329 -17.19 -88.82 -27.03
N ILE A 330 -15.89 -88.45 -27.07
CA ILE A 330 -15.21 -87.79 -28.20
C ILE A 330 -14.30 -88.87 -28.84
N PRO A 331 -14.53 -89.36 -30.04
CA PRO A 331 -13.71 -90.39 -30.66
C PRO A 331 -12.34 -89.87 -31.07
N ASN A 332 -11.33 -90.67 -30.84
CA ASN A 332 -9.96 -90.37 -31.20
C ASN A 332 -9.60 -90.47 -32.71
N ARG A 333 -10.64 -90.73 -33.53
CA ARG A 333 -10.47 -90.87 -34.99
C ARG A 333 -11.40 -89.98 -35.73
N SER A 334 -10.91 -89.28 -36.78
CA SER A 334 -11.77 -88.50 -37.64
C SER A 334 -12.64 -89.42 -38.52
N LEU A 335 -13.90 -89.02 -38.73
CA LEU A 335 -14.81 -89.70 -39.66
C LEU A 335 -14.15 -89.91 -41.02
N LYS A 336 -13.47 -88.87 -41.52
CA LYS A 336 -12.80 -88.93 -42.79
C LYS A 336 -11.72 -90.00 -42.90
N VAL A 337 -10.98 -90.28 -41.83
CA VAL A 337 -10.02 -91.37 -41.80
C VAL A 337 -10.66 -92.73 -41.88
N LEU A 338 -11.84 -92.93 -41.31
CA LEU A 338 -12.60 -94.16 -41.43
C LEU A 338 -13.21 -94.30 -42.83
N GLU A 339 -13.69 -93.28 -43.40
CA GLU A 339 -14.20 -93.21 -44.77
C GLU A 339 -13.11 -93.55 -45.81
N ASP A 340 -11.95 -92.82 -45.70
CA ASP A 340 -10.82 -93.11 -46.58
C ASP A 340 -10.31 -94.51 -46.49
N ARG A 341 -10.27 -95.12 -45.27
CA ARG A 341 -9.86 -96.54 -45.08
C ARG A 341 -10.89 -97.57 -45.65
N LEU A 342 -12.17 -97.24 -45.56
CA LEU A 342 -13.20 -98.06 -46.19
C LEU A 342 -13.17 -97.99 -47.74
N GLU A 343 -12.79 -96.79 -48.30
CA GLU A 343 -12.59 -96.60 -49.74
C GLU A 343 -11.35 -97.37 -50.23
N ASP A 344 -10.23 -97.22 -49.49
CA ASP A 344 -8.95 -97.92 -49.81
C ASP A 344 -9.05 -99.42 -49.71
N GLY A 345 -10.05 -99.92 -48.99
CA GLY A 345 -10.24 -101.38 -48.82
C GLY A 345 -9.26 -102.08 -47.89
N GLU A 346 -8.38 -101.25 -47.18
CA GLU A 346 -7.39 -101.75 -46.25
C GLU A 346 -7.35 -100.93 -44.96
N CYS A 347 -7.35 -101.61 -43.82
CA CYS A 347 -7.24 -100.90 -42.52
C CYS A 347 -5.82 -100.52 -42.23
N ILE A 348 -5.61 -99.40 -41.41
CA ILE A 348 -4.26 -98.97 -40.97
C ILE A 348 -3.49 -100.14 -40.30
N CYS A 349 -4.14 -101.11 -39.74
CA CYS A 349 -3.53 -102.34 -39.17
C CYS A 349 -3.20 -103.41 -40.20
N GLY A 350 -3.43 -103.19 -41.50
CA GLY A 350 -3.25 -104.18 -42.57
C GLY A 350 -4.40 -105.20 -42.75
N GLY A 351 -5.50 -105.01 -42.08
CA GLY A 351 -6.70 -105.87 -42.20
C GLY A 351 -7.49 -105.56 -43.45
N ASP A 352 -8.07 -106.62 -44.11
CA ASP A 352 -8.85 -106.47 -45.33
C ASP A 352 -10.23 -105.85 -45.05
N LEU A 353 -10.49 -104.67 -45.74
CA LEU A 353 -11.77 -103.91 -45.63
C LEU A 353 -12.56 -103.97 -46.95
N ARG A 354 -12.33 -104.97 -47.86
CA ARG A 354 -13.13 -105.15 -49.07
C ARG A 354 -14.57 -105.58 -48.79
N PRO A 355 -15.50 -105.33 -49.67
CA PRO A 355 -16.89 -105.72 -49.48
C PRO A 355 -17.05 -107.24 -49.17
N GLY A 356 -17.70 -107.57 -48.06
CA GLY A 356 -17.89 -108.93 -47.55
C GLY A 356 -16.93 -109.34 -46.46
N SER A 357 -16.01 -108.53 -46.00
CA SER A 357 -15.14 -108.82 -44.84
C SER A 357 -15.83 -108.40 -43.53
N VAL A 358 -15.68 -109.29 -42.48
CA VAL A 358 -16.23 -109.01 -41.14
C VAL A 358 -15.65 -107.75 -40.54
N LEU A 359 -14.41 -107.36 -40.91
CA LEU A 359 -13.75 -106.13 -40.47
C LEU A 359 -14.39 -104.89 -41.10
N ARG A 360 -14.81 -105.00 -42.36
CA ARG A 360 -15.54 -103.93 -43.05
C ARG A 360 -16.86 -103.62 -42.36
N ASP A 361 -17.65 -104.67 -42.09
CA ASP A 361 -18.94 -104.52 -41.44
C ASP A 361 -18.74 -103.87 -40.05
N HIS A 362 -17.68 -104.20 -39.35
CA HIS A 362 -17.39 -103.59 -38.06
C HIS A 362 -16.96 -102.12 -38.19
N VAL A 363 -16.10 -101.78 -39.17
CA VAL A 363 -15.72 -100.42 -39.41
C VAL A 363 -16.87 -99.61 -39.96
N GLN A 364 -17.74 -100.18 -40.77
CA GLN A 364 -18.96 -99.54 -41.28
C GLN A 364 -19.94 -99.26 -40.12
N HIS A 365 -20.13 -100.19 -39.22
CA HIS A 365 -20.96 -99.97 -38.07
C HIS A 365 -20.42 -98.89 -37.16
N LEU A 366 -19.11 -98.80 -36.97
CA LEU A 366 -18.44 -97.71 -36.27
C LEU A 366 -18.61 -96.38 -36.95
N LEU A 367 -18.61 -96.35 -38.28
CA LEU A 367 -18.84 -95.20 -39.09
C LEU A 367 -20.28 -94.70 -39.00
N ASP A 368 -21.23 -95.62 -39.07
CA ASP A 368 -22.67 -95.33 -39.00
C ASP A 368 -23.04 -94.80 -37.59
N ASP A 369 -22.54 -95.45 -36.52
CA ASP A 369 -22.70 -94.95 -35.13
C ASP A 369 -22.13 -93.55 -34.93
N GLN A 370 -20.99 -93.27 -35.59
CA GLN A 370 -20.42 -91.95 -35.54
C GLN A 370 -21.15 -90.87 -36.39
N ARG A 371 -21.83 -91.33 -37.47
CA ARG A 371 -22.61 -90.44 -38.34
C ARG A 371 -23.90 -89.94 -37.66
N GLU A 372 -24.57 -90.76 -36.86
CA GLU A 372 -25.78 -90.36 -36.13
C GLU A 372 -25.53 -89.25 -35.11
N ASN A 373 -24.30 -89.11 -34.59
CA ASN A 373 -23.91 -88.09 -33.66
C ASN A 373 -22.90 -87.08 -34.25
N SER A 374 -22.71 -87.02 -35.58
CA SER A 374 -21.57 -86.45 -36.25
C SER A 374 -21.35 -84.93 -36.00
N GLU A 375 -22.39 -84.16 -36.00
CA GLU A 375 -22.30 -82.70 -35.84
C GLU A 375 -21.82 -82.27 -34.45
N MET A 376 -22.35 -82.95 -33.41
CA MET A 376 -21.93 -82.63 -32.02
C MET A 376 -20.50 -83.17 -31.73
N VAL A 377 -20.19 -84.35 -32.22
CA VAL A 377 -18.86 -84.98 -32.08
C VAL A 377 -17.78 -84.24 -32.82
N GLU A 378 -18.10 -83.76 -34.02
CA GLU A 378 -17.17 -82.94 -34.81
C GLU A 378 -16.88 -81.57 -34.10
N ARG A 379 -17.92 -80.93 -33.61
CA ARG A 379 -17.75 -79.72 -32.81
C ARG A 379 -16.97 -79.94 -31.53
N LEU A 380 -17.22 -81.00 -30.80
CA LEU A 380 -16.47 -81.35 -29.60
C LEU A 380 -15.02 -81.71 -29.91
N THR A 381 -14.77 -82.32 -31.05
CA THR A 381 -13.41 -82.63 -31.51
C THR A 381 -12.64 -81.36 -31.90
N GLU A 382 -13.33 -80.45 -32.63
CA GLU A 382 -12.74 -79.14 -32.96
C GLU A 382 -12.44 -78.26 -31.71
N LEU A 383 -13.43 -78.27 -30.76
CA LEU A 383 -13.27 -77.59 -29.48
C LEU A 383 -12.10 -78.19 -28.69
N ARG A 384 -11.89 -79.51 -28.71
CA ARG A 384 -10.78 -80.15 -27.99
C ARG A 384 -9.39 -79.71 -28.58
N TYR A 385 -9.27 -79.69 -29.91
CA TYR A 385 -8.03 -79.24 -30.55
C TYR A 385 -7.81 -77.71 -30.33
N SER A 386 -8.88 -76.94 -30.43
CA SER A 386 -8.85 -75.51 -30.14
C SER A 386 -8.45 -75.25 -28.70
N ALA A 387 -9.03 -75.97 -27.74
CA ALA A 387 -8.71 -75.87 -26.33
C ALA A 387 -7.27 -76.21 -26.01
N ARG A 388 -6.71 -77.25 -26.67
CA ARG A 388 -5.28 -77.59 -26.57
C ARG A 388 -4.42 -76.43 -27.10
N GLY A 389 -4.71 -75.89 -28.28
CA GLY A 389 -4.01 -74.80 -28.87
C GLY A 389 -4.05 -73.55 -27.99
N LEU A 390 -5.24 -73.24 -27.43
CA LEU A 390 -5.40 -72.12 -26.51
C LEU A 390 -4.69 -72.38 -25.16
N ALA A 391 -4.63 -73.59 -24.66
CA ALA A 391 -3.93 -73.93 -23.41
C ALA A 391 -2.38 -73.77 -23.59
N VAL A 392 -1.84 -74.18 -24.75
CA VAL A 392 -0.41 -73.90 -25.06
C VAL A 392 -0.16 -72.40 -25.14
N ALA A 393 -1.01 -71.69 -25.85
CA ALA A 393 -0.89 -70.19 -25.96
C ALA A 393 -1.08 -69.50 -24.62
N ALA A 394 -1.94 -70.04 -23.72
CA ALA A 394 -2.12 -69.54 -22.37
C ALA A 394 -0.91 -69.80 -21.46
N ALA A 395 -0.28 -71.00 -21.60
CA ALA A 395 0.97 -71.28 -20.89
C ALA A 395 2.12 -70.36 -21.32
N ASP A 396 2.22 -70.06 -22.62
CA ASP A 396 3.18 -69.08 -23.14
C ASP A 396 2.88 -67.63 -22.65
N SER A 397 1.69 -67.39 -22.10
CA SER A 397 1.33 -66.07 -21.55
C SER A 397 1.61 -65.92 -20.04
N GLU A 398 2.16 -66.93 -19.35
CA GLU A 398 2.52 -66.86 -17.92
C GLU A 398 3.45 -65.67 -17.60
N ASP A 399 4.29 -65.28 -18.53
CA ASP A 399 5.12 -64.05 -18.41
C ASP A 399 4.36 -62.72 -18.51
N PHE A 400 3.06 -62.74 -18.81
CA PHE A 400 2.30 -61.50 -18.97
C PHE A 400 2.24 -60.71 -17.68
N ALA A 401 2.07 -61.35 -16.52
CA ALA A 401 2.03 -60.68 -15.23
C ALA A 401 3.36 -60.00 -14.90
N ALA A 402 4.47 -60.64 -15.14
CA ALA A 402 5.83 -60.07 -14.94
C ALA A 402 6.10 -58.92 -15.91
N ARG A 403 5.72 -59.08 -17.19
CA ARG A 403 5.87 -57.98 -18.19
C ARG A 403 4.97 -56.78 -17.85
N ARG A 404 3.74 -56.99 -17.42
CA ARG A 404 2.84 -55.92 -16.96
C ARG A 404 3.43 -55.17 -15.76
N GLU A 405 3.95 -55.90 -14.77
CA GLU A 405 4.56 -55.33 -13.59
C GLU A 405 5.81 -54.50 -13.96
N ALA A 406 6.65 -55.05 -14.81
CA ALA A 406 7.85 -54.36 -15.30
C ALA A 406 7.50 -53.07 -16.09
N THR A 407 6.50 -53.13 -16.99
CA THR A 407 6.07 -51.94 -17.76
C THR A 407 5.39 -50.91 -16.89
N LEU A 408 4.64 -51.32 -15.88
CA LEU A 408 4.01 -50.41 -14.91
C LEU A 408 5.06 -49.74 -14.03
N LEU A 409 6.02 -50.47 -13.52
CA LEU A 409 7.17 -49.92 -12.77
C LEU A 409 7.99 -48.94 -13.62
N ALA A 410 8.27 -49.29 -14.88
CA ALA A 410 8.97 -48.38 -15.78
C ALA A 410 8.16 -47.07 -16.01
N TYR A 411 6.85 -47.16 -16.20
CA TYR A 411 5.97 -46.01 -16.38
C TYR A 411 5.93 -45.14 -15.13
N THR A 412 5.68 -45.73 -13.95
CA THR A 412 5.60 -45.00 -12.69
C THR A 412 6.92 -44.31 -12.35
N SER A 413 8.04 -45.04 -12.51
CA SER A 413 9.38 -44.46 -12.29
C SER A 413 9.66 -43.30 -13.25
N ALA A 414 9.37 -43.44 -14.53
CA ALA A 414 9.58 -42.39 -15.53
C ALA A 414 8.69 -41.15 -15.26
N ARG A 415 7.44 -41.39 -14.83
CA ARG A 415 6.51 -40.31 -14.45
C ARG A 415 6.98 -39.55 -13.20
N ASP A 416 7.46 -40.27 -12.19
CA ASP A 416 7.95 -39.67 -10.94
C ASP A 416 9.25 -38.90 -11.18
N ASP A 417 10.12 -39.39 -12.09
CA ASP A 417 11.30 -38.66 -12.54
C ASP A 417 10.93 -37.36 -13.27
N LEU A 418 9.90 -37.41 -14.12
CA LEU A 418 9.38 -36.23 -14.81
C LEU A 418 8.82 -35.22 -13.80
N ALA A 419 8.00 -35.67 -12.85
CA ALA A 419 7.40 -34.81 -11.84
C ALA A 419 8.47 -34.11 -10.98
N ARG A 420 9.52 -34.84 -10.57
CA ARG A 420 10.66 -34.25 -9.84
C ARG A 420 11.39 -33.20 -10.67
N ALA A 421 11.68 -33.51 -11.92
CA ALA A 421 12.35 -32.55 -12.80
C ALA A 421 11.51 -31.29 -13.09
N ASP A 422 10.17 -31.42 -13.20
CA ASP A 422 9.26 -30.28 -13.36
C ASP A 422 9.23 -29.39 -12.11
N VAL A 423 9.28 -29.97 -10.91
CA VAL A 423 9.37 -29.21 -9.65
C VAL A 423 10.72 -28.47 -9.56
N GLU A 424 11.81 -29.14 -9.87
CA GLU A 424 13.16 -28.54 -9.90
C GLU A 424 13.22 -27.38 -10.92
N LEU A 425 12.62 -27.55 -12.10
CA LEU A 425 12.55 -26.48 -13.11
C LEU A 425 11.75 -25.27 -12.62
N LYS A 426 10.56 -25.50 -12.04
CA LYS A 426 9.74 -24.40 -11.47
C LYS A 426 10.48 -23.63 -10.38
N GLN A 427 11.21 -24.33 -9.51
CA GLN A 427 12.02 -23.70 -8.48
C GLN A 427 13.14 -22.86 -9.09
N ALA A 428 13.85 -23.37 -10.12
CA ALA A 428 14.89 -22.65 -10.81
C ALA A 428 14.34 -21.43 -11.58
N GLU A 429 13.19 -21.58 -12.26
CA GLU A 429 12.50 -20.49 -12.96
C GLU A 429 11.97 -19.43 -11.99
N THR A 430 11.47 -19.83 -10.82
CA THR A 430 11.05 -18.91 -9.77
C THR A 430 12.23 -18.13 -9.18
N LYS A 431 13.38 -18.78 -9.00
CA LYS A 431 14.61 -18.07 -8.60
C LYS A 431 15.05 -17.09 -9.69
N ARG A 432 15.02 -17.52 -10.96
CA ARG A 432 15.38 -16.67 -12.08
C ARG A 432 14.45 -15.47 -12.26
N SER A 433 13.13 -15.65 -12.10
CA SER A 433 12.15 -14.56 -12.24
C SER A 433 12.29 -13.47 -11.16
N ARG A 434 12.96 -13.78 -10.05
CA ARG A 434 13.33 -12.80 -9.01
C ARG A 434 14.55 -11.96 -9.39
N ILE A 435 15.29 -12.35 -10.44
CA ILE A 435 16.46 -11.64 -10.94
C ILE A 435 16.07 -10.99 -12.26
N ASP A 436 15.93 -9.67 -12.23
CA ASP A 436 15.71 -8.88 -13.44
C ASP A 436 17.08 -8.58 -14.10
N ASP A 437 17.36 -9.26 -15.19
CA ASP A 437 18.62 -9.13 -15.97
C ASP A 437 18.81 -7.69 -16.47
N THR A 438 17.72 -7.05 -16.87
CA THR A 438 17.69 -5.64 -17.26
C THR A 438 18.05 -4.76 -16.07
N ARG A 439 17.53 -5.09 -14.90
CA ARG A 439 17.76 -4.32 -13.67
C ARG A 439 19.20 -4.44 -13.18
N VAL A 440 19.81 -5.63 -13.24
CA VAL A 440 21.23 -5.84 -12.87
C VAL A 440 22.15 -5.03 -13.77
N ARG A 441 21.92 -5.03 -15.09
CA ARG A 441 22.69 -4.21 -16.04
C ARG A 441 22.49 -2.72 -15.78
N THR A 442 21.24 -2.28 -15.66
CA THR A 442 20.91 -0.88 -15.37
C THR A 442 21.57 -0.41 -14.08
N LEU A 443 21.49 -1.20 -12.99
CA LEU A 443 22.16 -0.87 -11.73
C LEU A 443 23.67 -0.79 -11.85
N THR A 444 24.29 -1.67 -12.64
CA THR A 444 25.73 -1.65 -12.87
C THR A 444 26.16 -0.38 -13.61
N ASP A 445 25.41 0.00 -14.64
CA ASP A 445 25.65 1.23 -15.41
C ASP A 445 25.39 2.49 -14.58
N GLU A 446 24.30 2.49 -13.79
CA GLU A 446 23.97 3.57 -12.88
C GLU A 446 25.03 3.75 -11.79
N LEU A 447 25.52 2.66 -11.19
CA LEU A 447 26.61 2.66 -10.22
C LEU A 447 27.90 3.25 -10.80
N ALA A 448 28.25 2.86 -12.02
CA ALA A 448 29.41 3.40 -12.71
C ALA A 448 29.25 4.91 -12.99
N ALA A 449 28.05 5.31 -13.43
CA ALA A 449 27.72 6.73 -13.70
C ALA A 449 27.74 7.59 -12.42
N VAL A 450 27.19 7.07 -11.32
CA VAL A 450 27.19 7.76 -10.01
C VAL A 450 28.59 7.82 -9.45
N GLY A 451 29.37 6.74 -9.51
CA GLY A 451 30.77 6.76 -9.09
C GLY A 451 31.60 7.80 -9.81
N LYS A 452 31.40 7.98 -11.12
CA LYS A 452 32.04 9.03 -11.90
C LYS A 452 31.59 10.43 -11.43
N LYS A 453 30.28 10.64 -11.21
CA LYS A 453 29.74 11.93 -10.73
C LYS A 453 30.26 12.29 -9.34
N ILE A 454 30.43 11.31 -8.44
CA ILE A 454 31.04 11.51 -7.12
C ILE A 454 32.49 11.93 -7.28
N GLY A 455 33.26 11.26 -8.13
CA GLY A 455 34.65 11.62 -8.41
C GLY A 455 34.80 13.03 -8.98
N ASP A 456 33.97 13.40 -9.96
CA ASP A 456 33.95 14.75 -10.55
C ASP A 456 33.56 15.81 -9.49
N GLY A 457 32.59 15.48 -8.61
CA GLY A 457 32.16 16.34 -7.50
C GLY A 457 33.27 16.60 -6.48
N VAL A 458 34.07 15.60 -6.13
CA VAL A 458 35.24 15.77 -5.21
C VAL A 458 36.28 16.73 -5.81
N LEU A 459 36.55 16.63 -7.09
CA LEU A 459 37.49 17.52 -7.78
C LEU A 459 36.96 18.97 -7.82
N GLU A 460 35.65 19.13 -8.03
CA GLU A 460 35.02 20.44 -8.05
C GLU A 460 34.99 21.07 -6.65
N LEU A 461 34.74 20.28 -5.60
CA LEU A 461 34.84 20.74 -4.20
C LEU A 461 36.22 21.22 -3.87
N GLY A 462 37.27 20.51 -4.23
CA GLY A 462 38.66 20.94 -4.02
C GLY A 462 38.98 22.30 -4.68
N ARG A 463 38.47 22.53 -5.90
CA ARG A 463 38.65 23.82 -6.58
C ARG A 463 37.90 24.97 -5.89
N ILE A 464 36.73 24.68 -5.36
CA ILE A 464 35.94 25.67 -4.62
C ILE A 464 36.62 26.03 -3.30
N GLU A 465 37.15 25.03 -2.57
CA GLU A 465 37.89 25.24 -1.32
C GLU A 465 39.15 26.08 -1.55
N GLU A 466 39.92 25.78 -2.59
CA GLU A 466 41.09 26.59 -2.98
C GLU A 466 40.68 28.03 -3.31
N ARG A 467 39.56 28.22 -4.01
CA ARG A 467 39.03 29.53 -4.35
C ARG A 467 38.58 30.31 -3.11
N ILE A 468 37.90 29.68 -2.17
CA ILE A 468 37.50 30.26 -0.88
C ILE A 468 38.74 30.73 -0.13
N SER A 469 39.75 29.88 0.05
CA SER A 469 40.99 30.19 0.74
C SER A 469 41.73 31.40 0.12
N SER A 470 41.77 31.47 -1.22
CA SER A 470 42.36 32.62 -1.94
C SER A 470 41.56 33.90 -1.67
N LEU A 471 40.23 33.84 -1.67
CA LEU A 471 39.37 35.02 -1.40
C LEU A 471 39.49 35.48 0.06
N GLU A 472 39.56 34.55 1.01
CA GLU A 472 39.78 34.84 2.43
C GLU A 472 41.10 35.56 2.69
N THR A 473 42.17 35.14 1.99
CA THR A 473 43.48 35.78 2.07
C THR A 473 43.40 37.23 1.55
N GLN A 474 42.76 37.46 0.41
CA GLN A 474 42.54 38.79 -0.15
C GLN A 474 41.70 39.68 0.77
N LEU A 475 40.65 39.09 1.37
CA LEU A 475 39.78 39.80 2.32
C LEU A 475 40.60 40.26 3.55
N ALA A 476 41.42 39.38 4.15
CA ALA A 476 42.25 39.69 5.30
C ALA A 476 43.25 40.84 5.01
N GLU A 477 43.85 40.87 3.81
CA GLU A 477 44.71 41.95 3.39
C GLU A 477 43.97 43.31 3.30
N ARG A 478 42.77 43.32 2.69
CA ARG A 478 41.96 44.53 2.55
C ARG A 478 41.38 44.99 3.88
N GLU A 479 41.02 44.09 4.77
CA GLU A 479 40.57 44.42 6.14
C GLU A 479 41.71 45.08 6.97
N GLN A 480 42.96 44.62 6.81
CA GLN A 480 44.10 45.27 7.44
C GLN A 480 44.33 46.69 6.90
N GLU A 481 44.16 46.90 5.58
CA GLU A 481 44.25 48.25 4.99
C GLU A 481 43.13 49.16 5.50
N LEU A 482 41.90 48.68 5.54
CA LEU A 482 40.75 49.39 6.09
C LEU A 482 40.93 49.74 7.56
N ALA A 483 41.46 48.82 8.37
CA ALA A 483 41.77 49.06 9.79
C ALA A 483 42.80 50.18 9.99
N LYS A 484 43.82 50.27 9.14
CA LYS A 484 44.83 51.37 9.19
C LYS A 484 44.20 52.68 8.87
N VAL A 485 43.30 52.78 7.89
CA VAL A 485 42.59 54.00 7.50
C VAL A 485 41.60 54.43 8.58
N THR A 486 40.87 53.49 9.19
CA THR A 486 39.86 53.79 10.20
C THR A 486 40.41 54.05 11.60
N GLN A 487 41.60 53.56 11.95
CA GLN A 487 42.26 53.89 13.22
C GLN A 487 42.49 55.41 13.45
N LYS A 488 42.44 56.18 12.39
CA LYS A 488 42.58 57.66 12.45
C LYS A 488 41.31 58.36 12.96
N ASN A 489 40.15 57.71 13.01
CA ASN A 489 38.86 58.28 13.44
C ASN A 489 38.23 57.45 14.56
N LYS A 490 38.46 57.79 15.84
CA LYS A 490 37.93 57.07 17.02
C LYS A 490 36.41 56.97 17.05
N ALA A 491 35.66 57.92 16.51
CA ALA A 491 34.21 57.98 16.49
C ALA A 491 33.58 56.86 15.62
N ASN A 492 34.25 56.46 14.55
CA ASN A 492 33.73 55.47 13.59
C ASN A 492 33.98 54.00 14.01
N ARG A 493 34.91 53.78 14.93
CA ARG A 493 35.29 52.42 15.34
C ARG A 493 34.12 51.61 15.91
N ASP A 494 33.30 52.23 16.75
CA ASP A 494 32.14 51.56 17.37
C ASP A 494 31.02 51.24 16.35
N LEU A 495 30.84 52.11 15.36
CA LEU A 495 29.88 51.88 14.29
C LEU A 495 30.32 50.76 13.35
N ILE A 496 31.60 50.67 13.05
CA ILE A 496 32.20 49.60 12.23
C ILE A 496 32.05 48.25 12.96
N ILE A 497 32.40 48.18 14.25
CA ILE A 497 32.22 46.97 15.05
C ILE A 497 30.74 46.51 15.05
N LYS A 498 29.80 47.45 15.27
CA LYS A 498 28.35 47.13 15.23
C LYS A 498 27.90 46.65 13.86
N ARG A 499 28.41 47.22 12.77
CA ARG A 499 28.14 46.78 11.41
C ARG A 499 28.64 45.37 11.17
N ASP A 500 29.90 45.09 11.53
CA ASP A 500 30.51 43.77 11.31
C ASP A 500 29.81 42.68 12.13
N VAL A 501 29.46 42.99 13.40
CA VAL A 501 28.64 42.07 14.21
C VAL A 501 27.26 41.83 13.61
N ALA A 502 26.60 42.88 13.08
CA ALA A 502 25.30 42.73 12.44
C ALA A 502 25.39 41.89 11.17
N GLU A 503 26.44 42.01 10.37
CA GLU A 503 26.70 41.22 9.18
C GLU A 503 27.01 39.76 9.52
N GLU A 504 27.85 39.52 10.54
CA GLU A 504 28.17 38.16 10.98
C GLU A 504 26.94 37.46 11.54
N LEU A 505 26.11 38.11 12.35
CA LEU A 505 24.84 37.60 12.83
C LEU A 505 23.87 37.30 11.68
N ARG A 506 23.77 38.16 10.68
CA ARG A 506 22.96 37.95 9.49
C ARG A 506 23.42 36.72 8.72
N SER A 507 24.71 36.62 8.43
CA SER A 507 25.32 35.49 7.73
C SER A 507 25.15 34.19 8.49
N LEU A 508 25.32 34.21 9.82
CA LEU A 508 25.06 33.05 10.67
C LEU A 508 23.59 32.62 10.61
N ALA A 509 22.67 33.58 10.76
CA ALA A 509 21.23 33.28 10.69
C ALA A 509 20.81 32.68 9.33
N GLU A 510 21.35 33.19 8.21
CA GLU A 510 21.13 32.66 6.88
C GLU A 510 21.70 31.24 6.69
N ARG A 511 22.87 30.97 7.27
CA ARG A 511 23.45 29.59 7.25
C ARG A 511 22.63 28.61 8.08
N VAL A 512 22.20 29.02 9.28
CA VAL A 512 21.35 28.20 10.16
C VAL A 512 20.03 27.92 9.47
N GLN A 513 19.38 28.93 8.87
CA GLN A 513 18.12 28.76 8.16
C GLN A 513 18.26 27.72 7.04
N ARG A 514 19.25 27.86 6.16
CA ARG A 514 19.47 26.92 5.04
C ARG A 514 19.77 25.50 5.52
N ARG A 515 20.56 25.37 6.58
CA ARG A 515 20.87 24.07 7.15
C ARG A 515 19.63 23.40 7.73
N LEU A 516 18.82 24.13 8.50
CA LEU A 516 17.58 23.63 9.06
C LEU A 516 16.57 23.24 7.96
N GLU A 517 16.40 24.08 6.93
CA GLU A 517 15.54 23.75 5.79
C GLU A 517 15.96 22.43 5.14
N GLY A 518 17.26 22.25 4.90
CA GLY A 518 17.78 21.00 4.32
C GLY A 518 17.60 19.79 5.22
N GLU A 519 17.92 19.88 6.50
CA GLU A 519 17.76 18.80 7.48
C GLU A 519 16.28 18.41 7.63
N TYR A 520 15.39 19.39 7.72
CA TYR A 520 13.96 19.12 7.86
C TYR A 520 13.34 18.52 6.59
N VAL A 521 13.73 19.00 5.42
CA VAL A 521 13.27 18.38 4.15
C VAL A 521 13.67 16.90 4.09
N GLN A 522 14.89 16.58 4.52
CA GLN A 522 15.35 15.19 4.56
C GLN A 522 14.57 14.35 5.58
N MET A 523 14.33 14.88 6.78
CA MET A 523 13.55 14.18 7.82
C MET A 523 12.09 13.93 7.36
N VAL A 524 11.44 14.97 6.83
CA VAL A 524 10.06 14.86 6.31
C VAL A 524 10.02 13.91 5.12
N SER A 525 11.00 13.97 4.20
CA SER A 525 11.09 13.08 3.05
C SER A 525 11.24 11.61 3.44
N ALA A 526 12.11 11.32 4.41
CA ALA A 526 12.29 9.95 4.92
C ALA A 526 11.00 9.44 5.58
N ARG A 527 10.36 10.27 6.41
CA ARG A 527 9.13 9.86 7.10
C ARG A 527 7.94 9.74 6.16
N LEU A 528 7.86 10.62 5.15
CA LEU A 528 6.87 10.52 4.07
C LEU A 528 6.97 9.20 3.33
N GLN A 529 8.20 8.77 2.99
CA GLN A 529 8.43 7.49 2.36
C GLN A 529 7.92 6.33 3.21
N ASP A 530 8.31 6.29 4.50
CA ASP A 530 7.91 5.21 5.40
C ASP A 530 6.39 5.11 5.54
N ILE A 531 5.73 6.25 5.77
CA ILE A 531 4.28 6.31 5.94
C ILE A 531 3.55 5.95 4.63
N PHE A 532 3.96 6.55 3.51
CA PHE A 532 3.30 6.29 2.23
C PHE A 532 3.42 4.83 1.81
N LEU A 533 4.62 4.26 1.87
CA LEU A 533 4.84 2.85 1.52
C LEU A 533 4.12 1.90 2.49
N SER A 534 3.98 2.25 3.77
CA SER A 534 3.18 1.45 4.72
C SER A 534 1.70 1.43 4.37
N ILE A 535 1.16 2.52 3.82
CA ILE A 535 -0.24 2.63 3.41
C ILE A 535 -0.49 1.92 2.07
N VAL A 536 0.29 2.24 1.05
CA VAL A 536 0.04 1.79 -0.33
C VAL A 536 0.62 0.41 -0.59
N GLY A 537 1.49 -0.06 0.30
CA GLY A 537 1.96 -1.43 0.45
C GLY A 537 2.88 -1.91 -0.64
N ALA A 538 4.16 -2.02 -0.31
CA ALA A 538 4.95 -3.10 -0.81
C ALA A 538 4.74 -4.28 0.16
N GLU A 539 3.68 -5.05 0.05
CA GLU A 539 3.70 -6.41 0.58
C GLU A 539 4.74 -7.15 -0.25
N PRO A 540 5.82 -7.66 0.37
CA PRO A 540 6.87 -8.39 -0.37
C PRO A 540 6.32 -9.61 -1.12
N ASP A 541 5.17 -10.14 -0.69
CA ASP A 541 4.51 -11.31 -1.26
C ASP A 541 3.43 -10.98 -2.31
N ALA A 542 2.92 -9.75 -2.33
CA ALA A 542 2.06 -9.28 -3.41
C ALA A 542 2.95 -8.67 -4.51
N GLN A 543 3.10 -9.35 -5.62
CA GLN A 543 3.83 -8.91 -6.84
C GLN A 543 3.29 -7.59 -7.45
N LEU A 544 2.66 -6.74 -6.66
CA LEU A 544 1.92 -5.54 -7.03
C LEU A 544 2.45 -4.26 -6.39
N GLY A 545 3.67 -4.27 -5.84
CA GLY A 545 4.31 -3.03 -5.42
C GLY A 545 4.50 -2.11 -6.62
N VAL A 546 3.59 -1.15 -6.79
CA VAL A 546 3.64 -0.19 -7.90
C VAL A 546 4.67 0.91 -7.61
N PHE A 547 4.93 1.19 -6.34
CA PHE A 547 5.75 2.30 -5.88
C PHE A 547 7.01 1.80 -5.17
N ARG A 548 8.15 2.39 -5.53
CA ARG A 548 9.46 2.07 -4.93
C ARG A 548 9.88 3.11 -3.90
N ARG A 549 9.70 4.37 -4.21
CA ARG A 549 10.20 5.49 -3.42
C ARG A 549 9.30 6.70 -3.53
N VAL A 550 9.26 7.46 -2.45
CA VAL A 550 8.70 8.82 -2.42
C VAL A 550 9.73 9.73 -1.77
N SER A 551 9.95 10.90 -2.35
CA SER A 551 10.89 11.87 -1.81
C SER A 551 10.45 13.30 -2.07
N ILE A 552 10.95 14.22 -1.25
CA ILE A 552 10.80 15.67 -1.46
C ILE A 552 12.11 16.18 -2.00
N THR A 553 12.06 16.86 -3.15
CA THR A 553 13.23 17.44 -3.78
C THR A 553 13.66 18.75 -3.07
N GLU A 554 14.87 19.22 -3.35
CA GLU A 554 15.35 20.53 -2.88
C GLU A 554 14.46 21.71 -3.35
N LYS A 555 13.66 21.51 -4.39
CA LYS A 555 12.67 22.48 -4.88
C LYS A 555 11.29 22.31 -4.24
N PHE A 556 11.20 21.51 -3.18
CA PHE A 556 9.96 21.19 -2.47
C PHE A 556 8.89 20.48 -3.34
N ASP A 557 9.33 19.76 -4.38
CA ASP A 557 8.43 18.94 -5.17
C ASP A 557 8.41 17.51 -4.64
N ILE A 558 7.21 16.91 -4.59
CA ILE A 558 7.05 15.52 -4.16
C ILE A 558 7.16 14.64 -5.40
N VAL A 559 8.15 13.75 -5.39
CA VAL A 559 8.43 12.81 -6.47
C VAL A 559 8.10 11.40 -6.00
N VAL A 560 7.32 10.68 -6.78
CA VAL A 560 6.96 9.28 -6.58
C VAL A 560 7.63 8.45 -7.66
N GLU A 561 8.42 7.47 -7.28
CA GLU A 561 9.10 6.57 -8.21
C GLU A 561 8.36 5.24 -8.31
N SER A 562 8.19 4.74 -9.54
CA SER A 562 7.70 3.39 -9.80
C SER A 562 8.73 2.34 -9.38
N GLN A 563 8.35 1.06 -9.36
CA GLN A 563 9.29 -0.06 -9.14
C GLN A 563 10.47 -0.06 -10.10
N HIS A 564 10.28 0.45 -11.31
CA HIS A 564 11.31 0.50 -12.34
C HIS A 564 12.17 1.77 -12.31
N GLY A 565 11.99 2.63 -11.28
CA GLY A 565 12.76 3.86 -11.09
C GLY A 565 12.33 5.01 -12.00
N THR A 566 11.16 4.94 -12.64
CA THR A 566 10.58 6.05 -13.40
C THR A 566 9.79 6.96 -12.47
N ASN A 567 9.99 8.27 -12.58
CA ASN A 567 9.18 9.25 -11.86
C ASN A 567 7.76 9.23 -12.42
N LEU A 568 6.80 9.06 -11.52
CA LEU A 568 5.38 9.05 -11.85
C LEU A 568 4.81 10.47 -11.73
N ASP A 569 3.95 10.83 -12.67
CA ASP A 569 3.16 12.05 -12.55
C ASP A 569 2.07 11.85 -11.48
N THR A 570 2.15 12.62 -10.40
CA THR A 570 1.25 12.50 -9.26
C THR A 570 -0.21 12.83 -9.61
N ASP A 571 -0.46 13.57 -10.68
CA ASP A 571 -1.79 14.00 -11.09
C ASP A 571 -2.47 13.02 -12.07
N TYR A 572 -1.68 12.32 -12.90
CA TYR A 572 -2.20 11.47 -13.98
C TYR A 572 -1.95 9.99 -13.75
N GLU A 573 -0.84 9.62 -13.11
CA GLU A 573 -0.43 8.22 -12.97
C GLU A 573 -0.78 7.62 -11.62
N LEU A 574 -1.04 8.46 -10.60
CA LEU A 574 -1.56 8.00 -9.32
C LEU A 574 -3.09 7.95 -9.35
N ASN A 575 -3.66 6.81 -8.93
CA ASN A 575 -5.10 6.72 -8.71
C ASN A 575 -5.53 7.54 -7.47
N GLY A 576 -6.84 7.84 -7.35
CA GLY A 576 -7.36 8.69 -6.27
C GLY A 576 -7.06 8.18 -4.86
N ALA A 577 -6.99 6.85 -4.64
CA ALA A 577 -6.62 6.27 -3.35
C ALA A 577 -5.14 6.54 -3.03
N SER A 578 -4.24 6.37 -4.01
CA SER A 578 -2.80 6.65 -3.84
C SER A 578 -2.53 8.14 -3.63
N GLN A 579 -3.27 9.03 -4.31
CA GLN A 579 -3.17 10.47 -4.11
C GLN A 579 -3.58 10.88 -2.69
N ARG A 580 -4.69 10.32 -2.17
CA ARG A 580 -5.12 10.54 -0.78
C ARG A 580 -4.11 10.00 0.22
N ALA A 581 -3.60 8.80 -0.01
CA ALA A 581 -2.56 8.20 0.82
C ALA A 581 -1.29 9.07 0.85
N LEU A 582 -0.87 9.61 -0.30
CA LEU A 582 0.30 10.49 -0.42
C LEU A 582 0.11 11.78 0.38
N THR A 583 -1.06 12.41 0.24
CA THR A 583 -1.36 13.64 0.97
C THR A 583 -1.44 13.41 2.47
N LEU A 584 -2.12 12.35 2.91
CA LEU A 584 -2.17 11.98 4.32
C LEU A 584 -0.77 11.67 4.86
N ALA A 585 0.02 10.88 4.13
CA ALA A 585 1.39 10.56 4.54
C ALA A 585 2.24 11.83 4.68
N PHE A 586 2.10 12.79 3.75
CA PHE A 586 2.81 14.07 3.83
C PHE A 586 2.39 14.89 5.06
N ILE A 587 1.08 15.06 5.31
CA ILE A 587 0.58 15.77 6.48
C ILE A 587 1.08 15.11 7.78
N TRP A 588 1.01 13.77 7.85
CA TRP A 588 1.49 13.03 9.02
C TRP A 588 2.98 13.17 9.24
N SER A 589 3.78 13.05 8.17
CA SER A 589 5.24 13.21 8.26
C SER A 589 5.65 14.60 8.73
N LEU A 590 4.97 15.64 8.25
CA LEU A 590 5.20 17.02 8.70
C LEU A 590 4.91 17.19 10.19
N MET A 591 3.77 16.69 10.66
CA MET A 591 3.35 16.82 12.04
C MET A 591 4.26 16.06 13.00
N GLU A 592 4.70 14.85 12.61
CA GLU A 592 5.63 14.07 13.42
C GLU A 592 6.99 14.74 13.52
N VAL A 593 7.54 15.22 12.42
CA VAL A 593 8.84 15.92 12.41
C VAL A 593 8.77 17.25 13.18
N ALA A 594 7.65 17.95 13.10
CA ALA A 594 7.43 19.20 13.83
C ALA A 594 7.15 18.98 15.34
N GLY A 595 6.85 17.75 15.77
CA GLY A 595 6.49 17.46 17.17
C GLY A 595 5.20 18.14 17.63
N ILE A 596 4.28 18.44 16.71
CA ILE A 596 3.07 19.22 17.03
C ILE A 596 1.96 18.27 17.51
N THR A 597 1.43 18.56 18.69
CA THR A 597 0.35 17.83 19.37
C THR A 597 -1.01 18.52 19.24
N ALA A 598 -1.35 19.02 18.06
CA ALA A 598 -2.67 19.59 17.81
C ALA A 598 -3.69 18.50 17.45
N PRO A 599 -4.99 18.72 17.77
CA PRO A 599 -6.04 17.78 17.36
C PRO A 599 -6.19 17.73 15.85
N ARG A 600 -6.40 16.53 15.31
CA ARG A 600 -6.57 16.29 13.87
C ARG A 600 -8.01 15.91 13.60
N LEU A 601 -8.75 16.78 12.93
CA LEU A 601 -10.12 16.52 12.51
C LEU A 601 -10.15 16.33 10.99
N ILE A 602 -10.56 15.14 10.55
CA ILE A 602 -10.54 14.76 9.15
C ILE A 602 -11.95 14.34 8.71
N ASP A 603 -12.51 15.10 7.79
CA ASP A 603 -13.81 14.78 7.20
C ASP A 603 -13.62 13.82 6.02
N THR A 604 -14.28 12.67 6.06
CA THR A 604 -14.35 11.65 4.99
C THR A 604 -12.97 11.22 4.41
N PRO A 605 -11.99 10.84 5.25
CA PRO A 605 -10.64 10.48 4.76
C PRO A 605 -10.59 9.20 3.94
N LEU A 606 -11.53 8.28 4.15
CA LEU A 606 -11.54 6.94 3.57
C LEU A 606 -12.42 6.84 2.32
N GLY A 607 -13.00 7.94 1.85
CA GLY A 607 -13.78 7.97 0.63
C GLY A 607 -12.94 7.53 -0.59
N MET A 608 -13.52 6.74 -1.50
CA MET A 608 -12.86 6.18 -2.69
C MET A 608 -11.68 5.23 -2.41
N VAL A 609 -11.49 4.80 -1.17
CA VAL A 609 -10.47 3.83 -0.78
C VAL A 609 -11.13 2.54 -0.34
N SER A 610 -10.61 1.39 -0.75
CA SER A 610 -11.17 0.07 -0.45
C SER A 610 -10.07 -0.95 -0.08
N GLY A 611 -10.49 -2.07 0.50
CA GLY A 611 -9.64 -3.23 0.78
C GLY A 611 -8.48 -2.95 1.74
N GLY A 612 -7.35 -3.60 1.50
CA GLY A 612 -6.18 -3.52 2.37
C GLY A 612 -5.59 -2.12 2.51
N VAL A 613 -5.70 -1.26 1.49
CA VAL A 613 -5.23 0.14 1.57
C VAL A 613 -6.02 0.91 2.62
N LYS A 614 -7.35 0.71 2.67
CA LYS A 614 -8.23 1.34 3.65
C LYS A 614 -7.86 0.93 5.09
N GLN A 615 -7.61 -0.35 5.31
CA GLN A 615 -7.17 -0.87 6.62
C GLN A 615 -5.81 -0.29 7.03
N ARG A 616 -4.85 -0.25 6.12
CA ARG A 616 -3.53 0.34 6.38
C ARG A 616 -3.60 1.85 6.65
N MET A 617 -4.45 2.59 5.93
CA MET A 617 -4.69 4.01 6.23
C MET A 617 -5.21 4.20 7.65
N VAL A 618 -6.22 3.43 8.07
CA VAL A 618 -6.75 3.52 9.44
C VAL A 618 -5.66 3.17 10.46
N ASN A 619 -4.90 2.09 10.24
CA ASN A 619 -3.79 1.73 11.10
C ASN A 619 -2.76 2.87 11.25
N THR A 620 -2.38 3.49 10.14
CA THR A 620 -1.43 4.62 10.16
C THR A 620 -1.98 5.83 10.92
N ILE A 621 -3.27 6.12 10.72
CA ILE A 621 -3.94 7.25 11.37
C ILE A 621 -4.08 7.01 12.89
N THR A 622 -4.28 5.77 13.33
CA THR A 622 -4.60 5.41 14.71
C THR A 622 -3.41 4.95 15.54
N HIS A 623 -2.31 4.57 14.92
CA HIS A 623 -1.11 4.19 15.66
C HIS A 623 -0.41 5.43 16.23
N PRO A 624 -0.08 5.41 17.51
CA PRO A 624 0.74 6.47 18.09
C PRO A 624 2.10 6.48 17.40
N PRO A 625 2.72 7.66 17.22
CA PRO A 625 4.07 7.74 16.70
C PRO A 625 5.01 6.93 17.58
N THR A 626 5.92 6.18 16.95
CA THR A 626 6.95 5.39 17.64
C THR A 626 7.93 6.36 18.32
N GLY A 627 7.96 6.40 19.66
CA GLY A 627 8.90 7.20 20.45
C GLY A 627 8.24 7.97 21.60
N ASP A 628 9.02 8.79 22.29
CA ASP A 628 8.59 9.68 23.39
C ASP A 628 7.71 10.86 22.95
N GLN A 629 6.97 10.73 21.88
CA GLN A 629 6.08 11.80 21.42
C GLN A 629 4.82 11.89 22.29
N PRO A 630 4.36 13.10 22.61
CA PRO A 630 3.16 13.28 23.40
C PRO A 630 1.91 12.79 22.65
N PRO A 631 0.87 12.39 23.38
CA PRO A 631 -0.33 11.83 22.79
C PRO A 631 -0.99 12.84 21.83
N TYR A 632 -1.42 12.35 20.68
CA TYR A 632 -2.18 13.12 19.70
C TYR A 632 -3.64 12.69 19.69
N GLN A 633 -4.52 13.60 19.31
CA GLN A 633 -5.96 13.35 19.21
C GLN A 633 -6.37 13.29 17.74
N VAL A 634 -7.14 12.28 17.38
CA VAL A 634 -7.69 12.12 16.03
C VAL A 634 -9.21 12.07 16.08
N ILE A 635 -9.85 12.88 15.26
CA ILE A 635 -11.30 12.95 15.12
C ILE A 635 -11.63 12.64 13.66
N LEU A 636 -12.29 11.52 13.41
CA LEU A 636 -12.69 11.09 12.09
C LEU A 636 -14.19 11.28 11.90
N LEU A 637 -14.58 12.03 10.87
CA LEU A 637 -15.97 12.17 10.45
C LEU A 637 -16.21 11.18 9.32
N LEU A 638 -16.95 10.11 9.57
CA LEU A 638 -17.08 8.99 8.65
C LEU A 638 -18.54 8.75 8.23
N THR A 639 -18.72 8.32 7.00
CA THR A 639 -19.97 7.75 6.51
C THR A 639 -20.06 6.27 6.85
N ARG A 640 -21.26 5.69 6.76
CA ARG A 640 -21.45 4.25 6.94
C ARG A 640 -20.58 3.42 5.98
N SER A 641 -20.48 3.83 4.73
CA SER A 641 -19.67 3.14 3.72
C SER A 641 -18.17 3.19 4.02
N GLU A 642 -17.69 4.25 4.66
CA GLU A 642 -16.29 4.35 5.07
C GLU A 642 -15.98 3.46 6.27
N ILE A 643 -16.92 3.26 7.19
CA ILE A 643 -16.77 2.37 8.36
C ILE A 643 -16.80 0.88 7.94
N MET A 644 -17.54 0.54 6.88
CA MET A 644 -17.55 -0.83 6.35
C MET A 644 -16.11 -1.26 6.05
N GLU A 645 -15.78 -2.51 6.33
CA GLU A 645 -14.46 -3.15 6.19
C GLU A 645 -13.43 -2.80 7.28
N VAL A 646 -13.59 -1.68 8.01
CA VAL A 646 -12.62 -1.23 9.02
C VAL A 646 -13.23 -1.03 10.40
N GLY A 647 -14.50 -1.37 10.60
CA GLY A 647 -15.24 -1.13 11.85
C GLY A 647 -14.57 -1.77 13.08
N GLU A 648 -14.10 -3.00 12.98
CA GLU A 648 -13.40 -3.67 14.08
C GLU A 648 -12.07 -3.00 14.43
N LEU A 649 -11.34 -2.56 13.41
CA LEU A 649 -10.08 -1.85 13.59
C LEU A 649 -10.31 -0.48 14.25
N LEU A 650 -11.34 0.25 13.83
CA LEU A 650 -11.73 1.51 14.45
C LEU A 650 -12.14 1.29 15.90
N ASN A 651 -12.90 0.22 16.22
CA ASN A 651 -13.29 -0.10 17.58
C ASN A 651 -12.11 -0.33 18.53
N GLN A 652 -11.02 -0.92 18.04
CA GLN A 652 -9.82 -1.16 18.85
C GLN A 652 -9.18 0.14 19.34
N HIS A 653 -9.29 1.22 18.56
CA HIS A 653 -8.61 2.50 18.80
C HIS A 653 -9.56 3.61 19.27
N ALA A 654 -10.87 3.45 19.09
CA ALA A 654 -11.83 4.47 19.46
C ALA A 654 -12.01 4.59 20.98
N GLY A 655 -11.79 5.78 21.52
CA GLY A 655 -12.10 6.15 22.90
C GLY A 655 -13.44 6.87 23.02
N ALA A 656 -13.95 7.44 21.92
CA ALA A 656 -15.28 8.06 21.86
C ALA A 656 -15.94 7.78 20.50
N PHE A 657 -17.26 7.63 20.55
CA PHE A 657 -18.07 7.43 19.37
C PHE A 657 -19.36 8.26 19.48
N ALA A 658 -19.66 9.01 18.43
CA ALA A 658 -20.92 9.75 18.32
C ALA A 658 -21.53 9.56 16.93
N THR A 659 -22.85 9.61 16.84
CA THR A 659 -23.57 9.62 15.57
C THR A 659 -24.35 10.90 15.42
N ILE A 660 -24.13 11.62 14.31
CA ILE A 660 -24.89 12.77 13.91
C ILE A 660 -26.01 12.28 13.00
N SER A 661 -27.26 12.55 13.41
CA SER A 661 -28.47 12.15 12.68
C SER A 661 -29.25 13.35 12.23
N CYS A 662 -30.05 13.23 11.19
CA CYS A 662 -30.99 14.26 10.73
C CYS A 662 -32.37 14.01 11.27
N SER A 663 -33.05 15.07 11.71
CA SER A 663 -34.49 15.05 11.94
C SER A 663 -35.25 15.64 10.75
N LYS A 664 -36.55 15.36 10.66
CA LYS A 664 -37.42 15.85 9.58
C LYS A 664 -37.52 17.37 9.59
N ASP A 665 -37.60 17.96 10.78
CA ASP A 665 -37.84 19.40 10.97
C ASP A 665 -36.53 20.19 11.09
N TYR A 666 -35.49 19.57 11.61
CA TYR A 666 -34.19 20.21 11.79
C TYR A 666 -33.05 19.13 11.67
N PRO A 667 -32.33 19.12 10.58
CA PRO A 667 -31.24 18.19 10.38
C PRO A 667 -30.20 18.29 11.47
N THR A 668 -29.74 17.49 12.19
CA THR A 668 -28.60 17.56 13.11
C THR A 668 -28.94 18.22 14.46
N ASP A 669 -30.12 17.98 15.01
CA ASP A 669 -30.40 18.25 16.42
C ASP A 669 -30.20 17.02 17.32
N LEU A 670 -29.87 15.87 16.72
CA LEU A 670 -29.67 14.59 17.39
C LEU A 670 -28.24 14.15 17.31
N VAL A 671 -27.60 14.05 18.45
CA VAL A 671 -26.26 13.42 18.59
C VAL A 671 -26.40 12.27 19.58
N TYR A 672 -26.05 11.08 19.13
CA TYR A 672 -26.00 9.91 19.99
C TYR A 672 -24.55 9.64 20.36
N GLU A 673 -24.25 9.86 21.61
CA GLU A 673 -22.99 9.41 22.20
C GLU A 673 -23.18 7.99 22.73
N TRP A 674 -22.14 7.19 22.67
CA TRP A 674 -22.17 5.84 23.22
C TRP A 674 -22.14 5.91 24.75
N PRO A 675 -23.22 5.55 25.45
CA PRO A 675 -23.30 5.80 26.88
C PRO A 675 -22.53 4.74 27.67
N GLY A 676 -21.33 5.06 28.11
CA GLY A 676 -20.64 4.37 29.21
C GLY A 676 -20.14 2.92 28.93
N GLU A 677 -20.39 2.36 27.75
CA GLU A 677 -19.86 1.07 27.32
C GLU A 677 -18.73 1.30 26.29
N GLU A 678 -17.97 0.26 25.97
CA GLU A 678 -16.97 0.39 24.91
C GLU A 678 -17.62 0.79 23.57
N PRO A 679 -17.07 1.78 22.86
CA PRO A 679 -17.64 2.26 21.60
C PRO A 679 -17.63 1.14 20.54
N ASP A 680 -18.71 0.99 19.80
CA ASP A 680 -18.83 0.07 18.68
C ASP A 680 -19.18 0.83 17.39
N VAL A 681 -18.20 1.00 16.54
CA VAL A 681 -18.29 1.73 15.27
C VAL A 681 -18.67 0.86 14.08
N ARG A 682 -18.92 -0.44 14.29
CA ARG A 682 -19.23 -1.40 13.22
C ARG A 682 -20.48 -1.01 12.45
N ALA A 683 -20.55 -1.45 11.21
CA ALA A 683 -21.74 -1.32 10.41
C ALA A 683 -22.90 -2.09 11.05
N CYS A 684 -24.05 -1.44 11.15
CA CYS A 684 -25.25 -2.05 11.70
C CYS A 684 -25.83 -3.10 10.73
N SER A 685 -26.17 -4.26 11.25
CA SER A 685 -26.93 -5.30 10.55
C SER A 685 -28.41 -5.37 10.96
N CYS A 686 -28.90 -4.35 11.69
CA CYS A 686 -30.29 -4.32 12.14
C CYS A 686 -31.28 -4.24 10.95
N THR A 687 -32.48 -4.79 11.14
CA THR A 687 -33.58 -4.74 10.16
C THR A 687 -34.26 -3.38 10.10
N HIS A 688 -33.79 -2.42 10.88
CA HIS A 688 -34.37 -1.08 11.02
C HIS A 688 -35.77 -1.05 11.69
N GLU A 689 -36.22 -2.15 12.24
CA GLU A 689 -37.51 -2.25 12.94
C GLU A 689 -37.43 -1.83 14.41
N GLN A 690 -36.21 -1.79 14.96
CA GLN A 690 -35.96 -1.43 16.35
C GLN A 690 -34.93 -0.31 16.45
N ALA A 691 -34.96 0.41 17.55
CA ALA A 691 -33.91 1.40 17.85
C ALA A 691 -32.56 0.72 17.88
N CYS A 692 -31.62 1.24 17.12
CA CYS A 692 -30.28 0.71 17.00
C CYS A 692 -29.25 1.79 17.28
N ARG A 693 -28.43 1.58 18.32
CA ARG A 693 -27.37 2.53 18.69
C ARG A 693 -26.32 2.69 17.60
N ILE A 694 -25.97 1.61 16.88
CA ILE A 694 -24.95 1.63 15.84
C ILE A 694 -25.38 2.44 14.62
N CYS A 695 -26.62 2.29 14.14
CA CYS A 695 -27.11 3.08 13.01
C CYS A 695 -27.78 4.40 13.41
N ALA A 696 -27.83 4.68 14.71
CA ALA A 696 -28.50 5.85 15.30
C ALA A 696 -29.96 6.02 14.86
N ARG A 697 -30.60 4.95 14.44
CA ARG A 697 -32.02 4.99 14.13
C ARG A 697 -32.78 4.87 15.42
N ASN A 698 -33.39 5.92 15.78
CA ASN A 698 -34.30 5.97 16.94
C ASN A 698 -35.72 5.89 16.44
N ILE A 699 -36.28 4.69 16.43
CA ILE A 699 -37.64 4.46 15.97
C ILE A 699 -38.66 5.09 16.97
N ASP A 700 -38.27 5.18 18.24
CA ASP A 700 -39.09 5.82 19.28
C ASP A 700 -39.04 7.33 19.21
N ASN A 701 -38.13 7.91 18.44
CA ASN A 701 -38.10 9.32 18.17
C ASN A 701 -39.23 9.67 17.19
N ALA A 702 -39.95 10.75 17.47
CA ALA A 702 -41.04 11.25 16.62
C ALA A 702 -40.64 11.42 15.14
N HIS A 703 -39.31 11.49 14.87
CA HIS A 703 -38.70 11.66 13.56
C HIS A 703 -38.19 10.33 12.94
N GLY A 704 -38.19 9.26 13.71
CA GLY A 704 -37.68 7.92 13.24
C GLY A 704 -38.58 7.28 12.17
N LEU A 705 -39.81 7.68 12.08
CA LEU A 705 -40.77 7.23 11.06
C LEU A 705 -40.35 7.62 9.62
N ALA A 706 -39.65 8.74 9.48
CA ALA A 706 -39.22 9.22 8.16
C ALA A 706 -38.25 8.27 7.43
N PHE A 707 -37.57 7.38 8.15
CA PHE A 707 -36.66 6.40 7.54
C PHE A 707 -37.38 5.22 6.88
N ARG A 708 -38.55 4.81 7.41
CA ARG A 708 -39.37 3.76 6.78
C ARG A 708 -39.97 4.23 5.46
N ASP A 709 -40.38 5.50 5.39
CA ASP A 709 -41.00 6.07 4.20
C ASP A 709 -40.00 6.30 3.07
N MET A 710 -38.72 6.52 3.39
CA MET A 710 -37.66 6.68 2.36
C MET A 710 -37.20 5.36 1.73
N GLU A 711 -37.20 4.24 2.46
CA GLU A 711 -36.86 2.92 1.88
C GLU A 711 -38.00 2.33 1.04
N ALA A 712 -39.24 2.74 1.28
CA ALA A 712 -40.38 2.35 0.46
C ALA A 712 -40.53 3.18 -0.82
N ALA A 713 -39.77 4.27 -0.97
CA ALA A 713 -39.80 5.18 -2.13
C ALA A 713 -38.57 5.01 -3.07
N ILE A 714 -37.60 4.15 -2.71
CA ILE A 714 -36.53 3.66 -3.56
C ILE A 714 -36.79 2.21 -3.95
#